data_861df5c2f3e66395b9d57e989335addc
#
_entry.id   861df5c2f3e66395b9d57e989335addc
#
_cell.length_a   1.000
_cell.length_b   1.000
_cell.length_c   1.000
_cell.angle_alpha   90.00
_cell.angle_beta   90.00
_cell.angle_gamma   90.00
#
_symmetry.space_group_name_H-M   'P 1'
#
loop_
_entity.id
_entity.type
_entity.pdbx_description
1 polymer ?
#
loop_
_entity_poly.entity_id
_entity_poly.type
_entity_poly.pdbx_seq_one_letter_code
_entity_poly.pdbx_strand_id
1 'polypeptide(L)'
;MKLAEISIKRPSLVIVLFTILTLGGLFSYSNLGYELIPKFETNVITIATIYPGASPSEIENTVTKKIEDAVASLENIKKIDAKSYESLSTVSITLTSNADVNISMNDAQRKINAIISDLPDDAETPSLTKFSLSDLPIMTIGANGKMDEVAFYDLIDKKLAPILSRVQGVAQVNIIGGQEREIQVNLDAVKMQGYGLSIPQVQQNILSSNLDFPTGNIQTRDQKILIRLAGKYKNVEELRNLIVSSKNGIQVRLGDIADVQDTQKIAEKVARVDQKSAILLQIVKQSDANAVAVSEELVKTINKLENDYKSKGLQLEIAKDSTIFTLEAADAVVHDLLIAVILVALVMLFFLHSVRNSLIVMVSIPASLIATFIGIYLMGYTLNLMSLLGLSLVVGILVDDAIVVLENIYRHMEMGKNKVRAAYDGTAEIGGTVVSITLVIVVVFLPIAMSTGLVSNIITQFCVTVIISTLLSLVASFTIIPWLSSRYGKLEHITGKTFFGRIILGFESYLTRFTDWVSGLLNWCLDHYIKTIAVVLVLFFGSTIGLMGGGFIGGEFFAASDSGEFLVQIEMPKDASLEQTNFMTQKAEAFLKNEEYVHSQITTIGQTSEGLGASQATAYKSEINVKMVGLDKRDEPANVYAAKTKRKLEKILVGAKVKTVPVGILGTAEDATLGLIVTGPNVETAMAFAKAAEKELRTIPGATEIELSVEDGNPEVNVQVDRDKMAALGLSLQTVGMTMQTAFSGNTDGKFRAGEYEYDINIKYNAFDRKSIADVSNLIFINDRGEQIKLIQFATVSESSGPSELERRDKSASVTVKGQNVGVASGTIVSQWQEKIDKLEKPTGVDYIWGGDMENQSEGFGTLGIALLAAIILVYLVMVSLYDSFVHPFVVLFAIPLSFIGAMLALALTNNTLNIFTILGIIMLIGLVCKNAIMLV
;
A
#
# COMPACT_ATOMS: atom_id res chain seq x y z
N MET A 1 -10.10 34.56 -35.90
CA MET A 1 -10.52 33.70 -34.76
C MET A 1 -11.78 34.27 -34.11
N LYS A 2 -12.90 33.56 -34.11
CA LYS A 2 -14.18 34.05 -33.54
C LYS A 2 -14.11 34.30 -32.02
N LEU A 3 -13.38 33.47 -31.26
CA LEU A 3 -13.27 33.63 -29.82
C LEU A 3 -12.58 34.93 -29.39
N ALA A 4 -11.44 35.28 -29.97
CA ALA A 4 -10.72 36.53 -29.71
C ALA A 4 -11.56 37.76 -30.12
N GLU A 5 -12.29 37.69 -31.22
CA GLU A 5 -13.17 38.77 -31.66
C GLU A 5 -14.31 39.00 -30.64
N ILE A 6 -14.92 37.91 -30.15
CA ILE A 6 -16.00 38.00 -29.15
C ILE A 6 -15.46 38.56 -27.83
N SER A 7 -14.28 38.15 -27.40
CA SER A 7 -13.67 38.61 -26.15
C SER A 7 -13.38 40.11 -26.18
N ILE A 8 -12.86 40.61 -27.27
CA ILE A 8 -12.57 42.03 -27.45
C ILE A 8 -13.85 42.85 -27.54
N LYS A 9 -14.88 42.40 -28.32
CA LYS A 9 -16.13 43.11 -28.53
C LYS A 9 -17.07 43.02 -27.30
N ARG A 10 -17.03 41.96 -26.51
CA ARG A 10 -17.93 41.70 -25.37
C ARG A 10 -17.13 41.40 -24.08
N PRO A 11 -16.44 42.37 -23.48
CA PRO A 11 -15.62 42.14 -22.29
C PRO A 11 -16.39 41.54 -21.09
N SER A 12 -17.65 41.93 -20.95
CA SER A 12 -18.53 41.44 -19.89
C SER A 12 -18.72 39.90 -19.92
N LEU A 13 -18.74 39.32 -21.13
CA LEU A 13 -18.84 37.90 -21.29
C LEU A 13 -17.60 37.18 -20.74
N VAL A 14 -16.39 37.72 -21.01
CA VAL A 14 -15.12 37.15 -20.47
C VAL A 14 -15.10 37.25 -18.97
N ILE A 15 -15.47 38.41 -18.41
CA ILE A 15 -15.52 38.60 -16.95
C ILE A 15 -16.48 37.61 -16.32
N VAL A 16 -17.72 37.49 -16.82
CA VAL A 16 -18.73 36.59 -16.29
C VAL A 16 -18.25 35.13 -16.40
N LEU A 17 -17.71 34.71 -17.56
CA LEU A 17 -17.21 33.35 -17.77
C LEU A 17 -16.13 32.99 -16.73
N PHE A 18 -15.09 33.82 -16.61
CA PHE A 18 -14.00 33.53 -15.68
C PHE A 18 -14.37 33.74 -14.22
N THR A 19 -15.34 34.61 -13.93
CA THR A 19 -15.91 34.70 -12.56
C THR A 19 -16.63 33.40 -12.20
N ILE A 20 -17.45 32.84 -13.09
CA ILE A 20 -18.14 31.56 -12.89
C ILE A 20 -17.11 30.43 -12.75
N LEU A 21 -16.09 30.38 -13.61
CA LEU A 21 -15.04 29.37 -13.53
C LEU A 21 -14.22 29.48 -12.23
N THR A 22 -13.90 30.70 -11.82
CA THR A 22 -13.17 30.92 -10.55
C THR A 22 -14.01 30.54 -9.32
N LEU A 23 -15.28 31.00 -9.27
CA LEU A 23 -16.18 30.62 -8.17
C LEU A 23 -16.45 29.11 -8.14
N GLY A 24 -16.71 28.51 -9.30
CA GLY A 24 -16.88 27.06 -9.46
C GLY A 24 -15.61 26.29 -9.07
N GLY A 25 -14.46 26.80 -9.46
CA GLY A 25 -13.16 26.20 -9.10
C GLY A 25 -12.86 26.27 -7.61
N LEU A 26 -13.13 27.40 -6.95
CA LEU A 26 -13.00 27.54 -5.51
C LEU A 26 -13.98 26.64 -4.74
N PHE A 27 -15.22 26.55 -5.21
CA PHE A 27 -16.20 25.61 -4.66
C PHE A 27 -15.74 24.16 -4.81
N SER A 28 -15.23 23.80 -5.98
CA SER A 28 -14.68 22.46 -6.22
C SER A 28 -13.49 22.19 -5.31
N TYR A 29 -12.56 23.11 -5.19
CA TYR A 29 -11.39 22.99 -4.31
C TYR A 29 -11.79 22.73 -2.86
N SER A 30 -12.78 23.45 -2.32
CA SER A 30 -13.24 23.26 -0.95
C SER A 30 -13.94 21.92 -0.70
N ASN A 31 -14.37 21.21 -1.75
CA ASN A 31 -15.02 19.91 -1.66
C ASN A 31 -14.11 18.75 -2.11
N LEU A 32 -12.90 19.04 -2.59
CA LEU A 32 -11.93 17.99 -2.92
C LEU A 32 -11.30 17.39 -1.65
N GLY A 33 -11.25 16.08 -1.58
CA GLY A 33 -10.55 15.38 -0.51
C GLY A 33 -9.05 15.34 -0.74
N TYR A 34 -8.27 15.34 0.35
CA TYR A 34 -6.83 15.13 0.31
C TYR A 34 -6.51 13.65 0.50
N GLU A 35 -5.64 13.12 -0.36
CA GLU A 35 -5.07 11.78 -0.25
C GLU A 35 -3.59 11.81 -0.62
N LEU A 36 -2.81 10.86 -0.16
CA LEU A 36 -1.39 10.81 -0.52
C LEU A 36 -1.22 10.33 -1.97
N ILE A 37 -1.91 9.26 -2.32
CA ILE A 37 -1.87 8.60 -3.63
C ILE A 37 -3.28 8.53 -4.19
N PRO A 38 -3.44 8.54 -5.54
CA PRO A 38 -4.75 8.34 -6.16
C PRO A 38 -5.45 7.08 -5.68
N LYS A 39 -6.77 7.14 -5.53
CA LYS A 39 -7.58 5.94 -5.28
C LYS A 39 -7.49 5.02 -6.47
N PHE A 40 -7.10 3.79 -6.25
CA PHE A 40 -7.25 2.72 -7.22
C PHE A 40 -7.60 1.41 -6.52
N GLU A 41 -8.41 0.62 -7.17
CA GLU A 41 -8.68 -0.75 -6.74
C GLU A 41 -7.60 -1.64 -7.34
N THR A 42 -7.04 -2.51 -6.52
CA THR A 42 -6.13 -3.54 -7.02
C THR A 42 -6.97 -4.65 -7.65
N ASN A 43 -6.49 -5.19 -8.76
CA ASN A 43 -7.15 -6.33 -9.41
C ASN A 43 -6.80 -7.65 -8.69
N VAL A 44 -6.83 -7.64 -7.35
CA VAL A 44 -6.47 -8.79 -6.52
C VAL A 44 -7.63 -9.15 -5.59
N ILE A 45 -8.03 -10.41 -5.63
CA ILE A 45 -8.98 -11.02 -4.71
C ILE A 45 -8.21 -11.97 -3.80
N THR A 46 -8.31 -11.79 -2.50
CA THR A 46 -7.69 -12.67 -1.51
C THR A 46 -8.75 -13.49 -0.79
N ILE A 47 -8.53 -14.79 -0.72
CA ILE A 47 -9.37 -15.76 -0.02
C ILE A 47 -8.57 -16.25 1.18
N ALA A 48 -9.04 -15.96 2.38
CA ALA A 48 -8.44 -16.42 3.62
C ALA A 48 -9.34 -17.48 4.28
N THR A 49 -8.73 -18.58 4.72
CA THR A 49 -9.43 -19.67 5.42
C THR A 49 -8.62 -20.08 6.63
N ILE A 50 -9.22 -19.97 7.80
CA ILE A 50 -8.61 -20.37 9.06
C ILE A 50 -8.97 -21.84 9.32
N TYR A 51 -7.95 -22.65 9.62
CA TYR A 51 -8.11 -24.03 10.08
C TYR A 51 -7.25 -24.25 11.32
N PRO A 52 -7.80 -24.00 12.51
CA PRO A 52 -7.03 -23.94 13.75
C PRO A 52 -6.24 -25.24 14.03
N GLY A 53 -4.96 -25.09 14.34
CA GLY A 53 -4.07 -26.20 14.71
C GLY A 53 -3.55 -27.05 13.56
N ALA A 54 -3.94 -26.79 12.30
CA ALA A 54 -3.44 -27.51 11.16
C ALA A 54 -2.05 -27.05 10.73
N SER A 55 -1.17 -28.00 10.39
CA SER A 55 0.17 -27.70 9.85
C SER A 55 0.10 -27.11 8.44
N PRO A 56 1.15 -26.39 7.97
CA PRO A 56 1.19 -25.85 6.62
C PRO A 56 0.98 -26.91 5.53
N SER A 57 1.52 -28.11 5.70
CA SER A 57 1.34 -29.24 4.77
C SER A 57 -0.09 -29.77 4.74
N GLU A 58 -0.75 -29.79 5.88
CA GLU A 58 -2.16 -30.20 5.97
C GLU A 58 -3.06 -29.15 5.32
N ILE A 59 -2.84 -27.87 5.63
CA ILE A 59 -3.57 -26.76 5.02
C ILE A 59 -3.39 -26.75 3.50
N GLU A 60 -2.16 -26.94 3.01
CA GLU A 60 -1.92 -27.03 1.57
C GLU A 60 -2.78 -28.11 0.90
N ASN A 61 -2.82 -29.31 1.49
CA ASN A 61 -3.46 -30.44 0.87
C ASN A 61 -4.98 -30.45 1.05
N THR A 62 -5.50 -29.99 2.20
CA THR A 62 -6.92 -30.13 2.55
C THR A 62 -7.74 -28.86 2.29
N VAL A 63 -7.09 -27.71 2.23
CA VAL A 63 -7.75 -26.39 2.06
C VAL A 63 -7.23 -25.69 0.80
N THR A 64 -5.94 -25.36 0.76
CA THR A 64 -5.37 -24.49 -0.27
C THR A 64 -5.57 -25.02 -1.67
N LYS A 65 -5.19 -26.29 -1.94
CA LYS A 65 -5.35 -26.92 -3.26
C LYS A 65 -6.81 -26.98 -3.72
N LYS A 66 -7.74 -27.24 -2.80
CA LYS A 66 -9.17 -27.28 -3.13
C LYS A 66 -9.70 -25.89 -3.53
N ILE A 67 -9.26 -24.87 -2.81
CA ILE A 67 -9.60 -23.47 -3.15
C ILE A 67 -8.98 -23.08 -4.49
N GLU A 68 -7.68 -23.37 -4.71
CA GLU A 68 -7.02 -23.13 -6.00
C GLU A 68 -7.77 -23.81 -7.16
N ASP A 69 -8.17 -25.07 -6.98
CA ASP A 69 -8.88 -25.84 -8.02
C ASP A 69 -10.26 -25.25 -8.32
N ALA A 70 -10.99 -24.81 -7.30
CA ALA A 70 -12.30 -24.19 -7.45
C ALA A 70 -12.21 -22.86 -8.22
N VAL A 71 -11.23 -22.02 -7.89
CA VAL A 71 -11.12 -20.68 -8.47
C VAL A 71 -10.36 -20.65 -9.79
N ALA A 72 -9.59 -21.67 -10.13
CA ALA A 72 -8.81 -21.73 -11.37
C ALA A 72 -9.63 -21.62 -12.67
N SER A 73 -10.94 -21.82 -12.58
CA SER A 73 -11.87 -21.70 -13.70
C SER A 73 -12.56 -20.31 -13.78
N LEU A 74 -12.13 -19.31 -13.00
CA LEU A 74 -12.57 -17.93 -13.16
C LEU A 74 -12.03 -17.34 -14.46
N GLU A 75 -12.79 -16.41 -15.03
CA GLU A 75 -12.36 -15.67 -16.22
C GLU A 75 -11.36 -14.56 -15.85
N ASN A 76 -10.54 -14.19 -16.80
CA ASN A 76 -9.59 -13.08 -16.65
C ASN A 76 -8.56 -13.22 -15.51
N ILE A 77 -8.20 -14.43 -15.13
CA ILE A 77 -7.10 -14.66 -14.20
C ILE A 77 -5.77 -14.37 -14.91
N LYS A 78 -4.90 -13.61 -14.23
CA LYS A 78 -3.51 -13.40 -14.63
C LYS A 78 -2.60 -14.39 -13.92
N LYS A 79 -2.78 -14.58 -12.60
CA LYS A 79 -2.03 -15.52 -11.78
C LYS A 79 -2.79 -15.85 -10.49
N ILE A 80 -2.46 -17.00 -9.90
CA ILE A 80 -2.93 -17.44 -8.58
C ILE A 80 -1.69 -17.68 -7.72
N ASP A 81 -1.56 -16.93 -6.64
CA ASP A 81 -0.54 -17.13 -5.62
C ASP A 81 -1.22 -17.67 -4.35
N ALA A 82 -0.72 -18.76 -3.82
CA ALA A 82 -1.27 -19.37 -2.63
C ALA A 82 -0.19 -19.60 -1.58
N LYS A 83 -0.53 -19.36 -0.32
CA LYS A 83 0.34 -19.55 0.84
C LYS A 83 -0.39 -20.32 1.91
N SER A 84 0.27 -21.31 2.43
CA SER A 84 -0.20 -22.15 3.53
C SER A 84 0.71 -21.95 4.72
N TYR A 85 0.14 -21.34 5.76
CA TYR A 85 0.77 -21.15 7.07
C TYR A 85 0.19 -22.13 8.08
N GLU A 86 0.74 -22.17 9.28
CA GLU A 86 0.09 -22.83 10.39
C GLU A 86 -1.29 -22.18 10.65
N SER A 87 -2.32 -22.96 10.69
CA SER A 87 -3.72 -22.57 10.92
C SER A 87 -4.34 -21.61 9.89
N LEU A 88 -3.66 -21.23 8.80
CA LEU A 88 -4.17 -20.25 7.83
C LEU A 88 -3.80 -20.59 6.38
N SER A 89 -4.79 -20.65 5.51
CA SER A 89 -4.63 -20.63 4.05
C SER A 89 -4.96 -19.26 3.48
N THR A 90 -4.10 -18.74 2.61
CA THR A 90 -4.37 -17.53 1.82
C THR A 90 -4.17 -17.84 0.34
N VAL A 91 -5.20 -17.57 -0.48
CA VAL A 91 -5.16 -17.71 -1.93
C VAL A 91 -5.46 -16.35 -2.56
N SER A 92 -4.49 -15.79 -3.25
CA SER A 92 -4.58 -14.49 -3.90
C SER A 92 -4.69 -14.66 -5.41
N ILE A 93 -5.78 -14.18 -5.98
CA ILE A 93 -6.08 -14.22 -7.41
C ILE A 93 -5.82 -12.84 -7.99
N THR A 94 -4.79 -12.71 -8.81
CA THR A 94 -4.56 -11.49 -9.58
C THR A 94 -5.31 -11.58 -10.90
N LEU A 95 -6.17 -10.62 -11.17
CA LEU A 95 -6.94 -10.53 -12.42
C LEU A 95 -6.22 -9.68 -13.46
N THR A 96 -6.58 -9.84 -14.71
CA THR A 96 -6.13 -8.96 -15.80
C THR A 96 -6.70 -7.55 -15.63
N SER A 97 -6.04 -6.54 -16.20
CA SER A 97 -6.42 -5.13 -16.07
C SER A 97 -7.82 -4.79 -16.55
N ASN A 98 -8.40 -5.61 -17.42
CA ASN A 98 -9.74 -5.39 -18.02
C ASN A 98 -10.86 -6.09 -17.22
N ALA A 99 -10.54 -6.81 -16.15
CA ALA A 99 -11.51 -7.54 -15.36
C ALA A 99 -12.29 -6.60 -14.42
N ASP A 100 -13.58 -6.84 -14.26
CA ASP A 100 -14.35 -6.24 -13.18
C ASP A 100 -14.15 -7.09 -11.90
N VAL A 101 -13.46 -6.51 -10.94
CA VAL A 101 -13.11 -7.18 -9.67
C VAL A 101 -14.36 -7.60 -8.89
N ASN A 102 -15.43 -6.79 -8.92
CA ASN A 102 -16.65 -7.09 -8.16
C ASN A 102 -17.41 -8.27 -8.77
N ILE A 103 -17.47 -8.35 -10.10
CA ILE A 103 -18.05 -9.50 -10.81
C ILE A 103 -17.23 -10.75 -10.52
N SER A 104 -15.90 -10.67 -10.68
CA SER A 104 -14.99 -11.79 -10.42
C SER A 104 -15.03 -12.27 -8.97
N MET A 105 -15.18 -11.34 -8.00
CA MET A 105 -15.32 -11.68 -6.57
C MET A 105 -16.63 -12.43 -6.30
N ASN A 106 -17.75 -12.00 -6.89
CA ASN A 106 -19.03 -12.70 -6.77
C ASN A 106 -18.96 -14.11 -7.39
N ASP A 107 -18.26 -14.25 -8.51
CA ASP A 107 -18.06 -15.55 -9.15
C ASP A 107 -17.16 -16.47 -8.30
N ALA A 108 -16.07 -15.92 -7.74
CA ALA A 108 -15.22 -16.62 -6.79
C ALA A 108 -16.02 -17.09 -5.57
N GLN A 109 -16.85 -16.22 -4.99
CA GLN A 109 -17.69 -16.57 -3.84
C GLN A 109 -18.64 -17.75 -4.17
N ARG A 110 -19.27 -17.72 -5.36
CA ARG A 110 -20.15 -18.83 -5.78
C ARG A 110 -19.37 -20.16 -5.91
N LYS A 111 -18.16 -20.12 -6.46
CA LYS A 111 -17.32 -21.31 -6.62
C LYS A 111 -16.82 -21.84 -5.28
N ILE A 112 -16.44 -20.95 -4.36
CA ILE A 112 -16.04 -21.31 -2.99
C ILE A 112 -17.22 -21.93 -2.22
N ASN A 113 -18.41 -21.32 -2.32
CA ASN A 113 -19.60 -21.86 -1.66
C ASN A 113 -19.95 -23.28 -2.13
N ALA A 114 -19.61 -23.62 -3.38
CA ALA A 114 -19.85 -24.96 -3.91
C ALA A 114 -18.92 -26.03 -3.33
N ILE A 115 -17.77 -25.66 -2.78
CA ILE A 115 -16.78 -26.59 -2.22
C ILE A 115 -16.71 -26.55 -0.68
N ILE A 116 -17.57 -25.77 -0.01
CA ILE A 116 -17.54 -25.66 1.47
C ILE A 116 -17.67 -27.05 2.13
N SER A 117 -18.54 -27.93 1.59
CA SER A 117 -18.70 -29.28 2.09
C SER A 117 -17.51 -30.21 1.87
N ASP A 118 -16.59 -29.82 1.00
CA ASP A 118 -15.37 -30.59 0.70
C ASP A 118 -14.20 -30.17 1.59
N LEU A 119 -14.31 -29.01 2.27
CA LEU A 119 -13.33 -28.54 3.24
C LEU A 119 -13.48 -29.32 4.56
N PRO A 120 -12.45 -29.36 5.40
CA PRO A 120 -12.56 -29.96 6.74
C PRO A 120 -13.67 -29.27 7.57
N ASP A 121 -14.40 -30.05 8.35
CA ASP A 121 -15.52 -29.55 9.18
C ASP A 121 -15.08 -28.48 10.20
N ASP A 122 -13.83 -28.56 10.68
CA ASP A 122 -13.25 -27.61 11.65
C ASP A 122 -12.61 -26.39 10.97
N ALA A 123 -12.58 -26.32 9.65
CA ALA A 123 -12.13 -25.13 8.94
C ALA A 123 -13.22 -24.06 8.95
N GLU A 124 -12.84 -22.83 9.27
CA GLU A 124 -13.76 -21.69 9.19
C GLU A 124 -14.19 -21.44 7.73
N THR A 125 -15.37 -20.86 7.56
CA THR A 125 -15.85 -20.48 6.22
C THR A 125 -14.86 -19.53 5.54
N PRO A 126 -14.41 -19.83 4.31
CA PRO A 126 -13.50 -18.96 3.59
C PRO A 126 -14.02 -17.52 3.46
N SER A 127 -13.22 -16.55 3.83
CA SER A 127 -13.53 -15.13 3.69
C SER A 127 -12.86 -14.57 2.43
N LEU A 128 -13.64 -13.90 1.60
CA LEU A 128 -13.15 -13.25 0.38
C LEU A 128 -13.07 -11.75 0.62
N THR A 129 -11.92 -11.19 0.31
CA THR A 129 -11.67 -9.74 0.38
C THR A 129 -11.00 -9.26 -0.90
N LYS A 130 -11.33 -8.06 -1.35
CA LYS A 130 -10.53 -7.35 -2.33
C LYS A 130 -9.56 -6.44 -1.57
N PHE A 131 -8.31 -6.46 -1.96
CA PHE A 131 -7.34 -5.55 -1.36
C PHE A 131 -7.51 -4.14 -1.92
N SER A 132 -7.63 -3.18 -1.04
CA SER A 132 -7.62 -1.76 -1.39
C SER A 132 -6.60 -1.02 -0.51
N LEU A 133 -5.95 -0.02 -1.06
CA LEU A 133 -5.11 0.89 -0.24
C LEU A 133 -5.92 1.60 0.86
N SER A 134 -7.23 1.68 0.69
CA SER A 134 -8.13 2.23 1.70
C SER A 134 -8.26 1.35 2.95
N ASP A 135 -7.86 0.07 2.85
CA ASP A 135 -7.90 -0.88 3.97
C ASP A 135 -6.70 -0.69 4.93
N LEU A 136 -5.72 0.13 4.52
CA LEU A 136 -4.63 0.52 5.39
C LEU A 136 -5.12 1.50 6.47
N PRO A 137 -4.69 1.34 7.73
CA PRO A 137 -5.10 2.23 8.79
C PRO A 137 -4.57 3.65 8.56
N ILE A 138 -5.47 4.62 8.60
CA ILE A 138 -5.12 6.05 8.49
C ILE A 138 -4.59 6.61 9.81
N MET A 139 -5.02 6.02 10.94
CA MET A 139 -4.62 6.45 12.28
C MET A 139 -4.42 5.23 13.19
N THR A 140 -3.37 5.26 14.00
CA THR A 140 -3.14 4.29 15.09
C THR A 140 -3.12 5.04 16.41
N ILE A 141 -4.00 4.64 17.33
CA ILE A 141 -4.16 5.25 18.65
C ILE A 141 -3.68 4.26 19.70
N GLY A 142 -2.78 4.66 20.56
CA GLY A 142 -2.38 3.90 21.75
C GLY A 142 -3.28 4.26 22.93
N ALA A 143 -4.03 3.30 23.43
CA ALA A 143 -4.90 3.47 24.58
C ALA A 143 -4.22 2.93 25.85
N ASN A 144 -4.13 3.75 26.87
CA ASN A 144 -3.59 3.43 28.20
C ASN A 144 -4.60 3.78 29.29
N GLY A 145 -4.61 3.05 30.39
CA GLY A 145 -5.52 3.32 31.51
C GLY A 145 -5.01 2.78 32.83
N LYS A 146 -5.52 3.35 33.94
CA LYS A 146 -5.22 2.89 35.31
C LYS A 146 -6.31 1.95 35.81
N MET A 147 -6.65 0.95 35.02
CA MET A 147 -7.70 -0.03 35.32
C MET A 147 -7.09 -1.44 35.26
N ASP A 148 -7.82 -2.42 35.80
CA ASP A 148 -7.54 -3.83 35.56
C ASP A 148 -7.55 -4.11 34.03
N GLU A 149 -6.61 -4.94 33.56
CA GLU A 149 -6.35 -5.15 32.14
C GLU A 149 -7.57 -5.69 31.38
N VAL A 150 -8.32 -6.61 32.00
CA VAL A 150 -9.55 -7.18 31.42
C VAL A 150 -10.66 -6.12 31.35
N ALA A 151 -10.86 -5.37 32.44
CA ALA A 151 -11.86 -4.30 32.48
C ALA A 151 -11.49 -3.15 31.53
N PHE A 152 -10.19 -2.93 31.30
CA PHE A 152 -9.71 -1.94 30.34
C PHE A 152 -9.96 -2.40 28.90
N TYR A 153 -9.69 -3.66 28.59
CA TYR A 153 -10.01 -4.24 27.28
C TYR A 153 -11.52 -4.15 27.00
N ASP A 154 -12.36 -4.55 27.94
CA ASP A 154 -13.82 -4.44 27.82
C ASP A 154 -14.28 -2.99 27.60
N LEU A 155 -13.66 -2.01 28.25
CA LEU A 155 -13.95 -0.60 28.00
C LEU A 155 -13.61 -0.21 26.57
N ILE A 156 -12.45 -0.63 26.08
CA ILE A 156 -11.99 -0.35 24.71
C ILE A 156 -12.93 -1.01 23.70
N ASP A 157 -13.12 -2.32 23.79
CA ASP A 157 -13.85 -3.13 22.81
C ASP A 157 -15.37 -2.83 22.82
N LYS A 158 -15.98 -2.80 24.00
CA LYS A 158 -17.45 -2.67 24.12
C LYS A 158 -17.95 -1.23 24.08
N LYS A 159 -17.12 -0.23 24.38
CA LYS A 159 -17.56 1.17 24.47
C LYS A 159 -16.79 2.12 23.55
N LEU A 160 -15.47 2.12 23.57
CA LEU A 160 -14.70 3.10 22.82
C LEU A 160 -14.63 2.77 21.32
N ALA A 161 -14.31 1.54 20.95
CA ALA A 161 -14.25 1.13 19.55
C ALA A 161 -15.60 1.34 18.81
N PRO A 162 -16.79 1.01 19.39
CA PRO A 162 -18.06 1.34 18.76
C PRO A 162 -18.34 2.86 18.63
N ILE A 163 -17.83 3.71 19.53
CA ILE A 163 -17.97 5.16 19.39
C ILE A 163 -17.07 5.68 18.25
N LEU A 164 -15.83 5.21 18.16
CA LEU A 164 -14.90 5.56 17.08
C LEU A 164 -15.40 5.03 15.73
N SER A 165 -16.00 3.84 15.67
CA SER A 165 -16.59 3.29 14.45
C SER A 165 -17.80 4.06 13.93
N ARG A 166 -18.47 4.86 14.78
CA ARG A 166 -19.58 5.73 14.37
C ARG A 166 -19.15 7.06 13.79
N VAL A 167 -17.87 7.40 13.87
CA VAL A 167 -17.36 8.61 13.22
C VAL A 167 -17.56 8.47 11.72
N GLN A 168 -18.12 9.51 11.12
CA GLN A 168 -18.43 9.49 9.70
C GLN A 168 -17.16 9.24 8.86
N GLY A 169 -17.21 8.25 7.99
CA GLY A 169 -16.09 7.87 7.12
C GLY A 169 -15.16 6.81 7.72
N VAL A 170 -15.36 6.36 8.96
CA VAL A 170 -14.68 5.19 9.52
C VAL A 170 -15.36 3.93 9.02
N ALA A 171 -14.59 2.98 8.50
CA ALA A 171 -15.05 1.66 8.08
C ALA A 171 -14.93 0.65 9.21
N GLN A 172 -13.78 0.61 9.87
CA GLN A 172 -13.45 -0.39 10.89
C GLN A 172 -12.45 0.17 11.91
N VAL A 173 -12.54 -0.35 13.13
CA VAL A 173 -11.56 -0.14 14.20
C VAL A 173 -11.00 -1.50 14.60
N ASN A 174 -9.72 -1.75 14.33
CA ASN A 174 -9.02 -2.97 14.68
C ASN A 174 -8.34 -2.80 16.02
N ILE A 175 -8.50 -3.76 16.92
CA ILE A 175 -7.89 -3.76 18.25
C ILE A 175 -6.70 -4.72 18.25
N ILE A 176 -5.52 -4.24 18.68
CA ILE A 176 -4.31 -5.06 18.79
C ILE A 176 -3.78 -4.96 20.22
N GLY A 177 -3.54 -6.13 20.81
CA GLY A 177 -3.11 -6.24 22.21
C GLY A 177 -4.27 -6.13 23.19
N GLY A 178 -3.94 -6.14 24.46
CA GLY A 178 -4.90 -6.20 25.56
C GLY A 178 -5.26 -7.63 25.94
N GLN A 179 -6.08 -7.78 26.96
CA GLN A 179 -6.43 -9.08 27.55
C GLN A 179 -7.95 -9.27 27.56
N GLU A 180 -8.44 -10.07 26.63
CA GLU A 180 -9.84 -10.41 26.51
C GLU A 180 -10.25 -11.35 27.66
N ARG A 181 -11.43 -11.11 28.26
CA ARG A 181 -11.99 -11.97 29.30
C ARG A 181 -12.38 -13.34 28.75
N GLU A 182 -11.99 -14.38 29.45
CA GLU A 182 -12.32 -15.77 29.12
C GLU A 182 -12.66 -16.55 30.40
N ILE A 183 -13.60 -17.48 30.30
CA ILE A 183 -13.83 -18.44 31.36
C ILE A 183 -13.07 -19.72 31.01
N GLN A 184 -12.00 -19.97 31.73
CA GLN A 184 -11.17 -21.15 31.51
C GLN A 184 -11.67 -22.33 32.32
N VAL A 185 -11.89 -23.45 31.65
CA VAL A 185 -12.21 -24.77 32.26
C VAL A 185 -10.99 -25.65 32.05
N ASN A 186 -10.06 -25.61 32.98
CA ASN A 186 -8.82 -26.36 32.96
C ASN A 186 -9.02 -27.76 33.53
N LEU A 187 -9.20 -28.77 32.64
CA LEU A 187 -9.44 -30.14 32.98
C LEU A 187 -8.20 -30.81 33.59
N ASP A 188 -8.40 -31.58 34.67
CA ASP A 188 -7.36 -32.35 35.35
C ASP A 188 -7.40 -33.80 34.81
N ALA A 189 -6.34 -34.18 34.09
CA ALA A 189 -6.27 -35.51 33.43
C ALA A 189 -6.37 -36.65 34.43
N VAL A 190 -5.74 -36.54 35.62
CA VAL A 190 -5.72 -37.60 36.64
C VAL A 190 -7.11 -37.75 37.27
N LYS A 191 -7.76 -36.65 37.60
CA LYS A 191 -9.12 -36.69 38.19
C LYS A 191 -10.13 -37.22 37.18
N MET A 192 -10.05 -36.78 35.90
CA MET A 192 -10.92 -37.30 34.84
C MET A 192 -10.72 -38.80 34.67
N GLN A 193 -9.48 -39.29 34.70
CA GLN A 193 -9.18 -40.71 34.66
C GLN A 193 -9.80 -41.44 35.85
N GLY A 194 -9.71 -40.89 37.05
CA GLY A 194 -10.26 -41.48 38.29
C GLY A 194 -11.81 -41.66 38.22
N TYR A 195 -12.50 -40.70 37.59
CA TYR A 195 -13.98 -40.78 37.43
C TYR A 195 -14.41 -41.46 36.12
N GLY A 196 -13.48 -41.87 35.25
CA GLY A 196 -13.78 -42.49 33.97
C GLY A 196 -14.57 -41.60 33.01
N LEU A 197 -14.17 -40.33 32.90
CA LEU A 197 -14.77 -39.31 32.05
C LEU A 197 -13.90 -38.94 30.88
N SER A 198 -14.46 -38.88 29.66
CA SER A 198 -13.76 -38.41 28.48
C SER A 198 -13.92 -36.89 28.27
N ILE A 199 -12.94 -36.24 27.59
CA ILE A 199 -13.02 -34.85 27.24
C ILE A 199 -14.28 -34.50 26.41
N PRO A 200 -14.60 -35.25 25.32
CA PRO A 200 -15.81 -34.97 24.55
C PRO A 200 -17.10 -35.06 25.36
N GLN A 201 -17.17 -35.99 26.33
CA GLN A 201 -18.32 -36.11 27.21
C GLN A 201 -18.48 -34.87 28.10
N VAL A 202 -17.41 -34.38 28.70
CA VAL A 202 -17.44 -33.16 29.55
C VAL A 202 -17.78 -31.94 28.71
N GLN A 203 -17.14 -31.79 27.55
CA GLN A 203 -17.45 -30.73 26.61
C GLN A 203 -18.95 -30.72 26.23
N GLN A 204 -19.48 -31.86 25.79
CA GLN A 204 -20.89 -31.98 25.38
C GLN A 204 -21.84 -31.63 26.54
N ASN A 205 -21.53 -32.01 27.78
CA ASN A 205 -22.33 -31.66 28.93
C ASN A 205 -22.32 -30.15 29.23
N ILE A 206 -21.16 -29.51 29.11
CA ILE A 206 -21.07 -28.04 29.28
C ILE A 206 -21.88 -27.34 28.18
N LEU A 207 -21.69 -27.71 26.91
CA LEU A 207 -22.40 -27.09 25.77
C LEU A 207 -23.91 -27.32 25.85
N SER A 208 -24.36 -28.54 26.12
CA SER A 208 -25.82 -28.87 26.19
C SER A 208 -26.55 -28.26 27.39
N SER A 209 -25.80 -27.95 28.46
CA SER A 209 -26.36 -27.35 29.67
C SER A 209 -26.35 -25.83 29.68
N ASN A 210 -25.69 -25.20 28.69
CA ASN A 210 -25.48 -23.75 28.59
C ASN A 210 -26.22 -23.15 27.38
N LEU A 211 -27.51 -23.42 27.26
CA LEU A 211 -28.30 -23.02 26.11
C LEU A 211 -29.56 -22.26 26.53
N ASP A 212 -29.86 -21.18 25.85
CA ASP A 212 -31.19 -20.56 25.85
C ASP A 212 -31.98 -21.17 24.68
N PHE A 213 -33.17 -21.70 24.97
CA PHE A 213 -33.97 -22.40 23.96
C PHE A 213 -35.32 -21.69 23.72
N PRO A 214 -35.64 -21.31 22.47
CA PRO A 214 -36.96 -20.80 22.13
C PRO A 214 -37.95 -21.95 22.10
N THR A 215 -38.82 -22.01 23.11
CA THR A 215 -39.72 -23.15 23.28
C THR A 215 -41.11 -22.94 22.65
N GLY A 216 -41.39 -21.76 22.10
CA GLY A 216 -42.66 -21.47 21.46
C GLY A 216 -43.52 -20.46 22.21
N ASN A 217 -44.81 -20.53 22.04
CA ASN A 217 -45.74 -19.62 22.69
C ASN A 217 -47.04 -20.30 23.11
N ILE A 218 -47.68 -19.77 24.16
CA ILE A 218 -49.04 -20.10 24.55
C ILE A 218 -49.94 -19.01 23.98
N GLN A 219 -50.96 -19.41 23.25
CA GLN A 219 -51.96 -18.51 22.72
C GLN A 219 -53.30 -18.72 23.41
N THR A 220 -53.75 -17.69 24.10
CA THR A 220 -55.11 -17.60 24.64
C THR A 220 -55.98 -16.71 23.75
N ARG A 221 -57.28 -16.56 24.01
CA ARG A 221 -58.14 -15.70 23.19
C ARG A 221 -57.65 -14.27 23.11
N ASP A 222 -57.02 -13.75 24.17
CA ASP A 222 -56.69 -12.34 24.32
C ASP A 222 -55.16 -12.06 24.38
N GLN A 223 -54.33 -13.09 24.52
CA GLN A 223 -52.88 -12.92 24.74
C GLN A 223 -52.07 -14.02 24.06
N LYS A 224 -50.92 -13.60 23.51
CA LYS A 224 -49.87 -14.50 23.05
C LYS A 224 -48.68 -14.37 24.00
N ILE A 225 -48.39 -15.41 24.76
CA ILE A 225 -47.30 -15.42 25.75
C ILE A 225 -46.16 -16.28 25.21
N LEU A 226 -44.99 -15.69 25.09
CA LEU A 226 -43.79 -16.37 24.65
C LEU A 226 -43.20 -17.20 25.80
N ILE A 227 -42.88 -18.45 25.53
CA ILE A 227 -42.15 -19.30 26.48
C ILE A 227 -40.67 -19.29 26.07
N ARG A 228 -39.81 -19.03 27.05
CA ARG A 228 -38.36 -19.04 26.87
C ARG A 228 -37.75 -19.90 27.96
N LEU A 229 -36.95 -20.92 27.55
CA LEU A 229 -36.11 -21.65 28.46
C LEU A 229 -34.78 -20.91 28.55
N ALA A 230 -34.47 -20.28 29.68
CA ALA A 230 -33.21 -19.59 29.93
C ALA A 230 -32.28 -20.54 30.70
N GLY A 231 -31.27 -21.06 30.01
CA GLY A 231 -30.34 -22.07 30.55
C GLY A 231 -28.88 -21.63 30.59
N LYS A 232 -28.56 -20.41 30.09
CA LYS A 232 -27.17 -19.91 30.14
C LYS A 232 -26.70 -19.57 31.54
N TYR A 233 -25.48 -19.98 31.88
CA TYR A 233 -24.89 -19.69 33.18
C TYR A 233 -24.65 -18.18 33.35
N LYS A 234 -24.95 -17.68 34.57
CA LYS A 234 -24.85 -16.26 34.92
C LYS A 234 -23.64 -15.94 35.81
N ASN A 235 -23.12 -16.95 36.45
CA ASN A 235 -21.93 -16.82 37.30
C ASN A 235 -21.06 -18.09 37.21
N VAL A 236 -19.79 -17.96 37.50
CA VAL A 236 -18.82 -19.06 37.41
C VAL A 236 -19.10 -20.18 38.40
N GLU A 237 -19.74 -19.89 39.55
CA GLU A 237 -20.08 -20.89 40.52
C GLU A 237 -21.19 -21.84 40.01
N GLU A 238 -22.15 -21.36 39.19
CA GLU A 238 -23.12 -22.24 38.54
C GLU A 238 -22.41 -23.21 37.57
N LEU A 239 -21.44 -22.73 36.79
CA LEU A 239 -20.64 -23.56 35.89
C LEU A 239 -19.80 -24.59 36.69
N ARG A 240 -19.13 -24.18 37.77
CA ARG A 240 -18.35 -25.06 38.65
C ARG A 240 -19.19 -26.17 39.27
N ASN A 241 -20.44 -25.87 39.62
CA ASN A 241 -21.37 -26.81 40.21
C ASN A 241 -22.16 -27.68 39.20
N LEU A 242 -21.88 -27.53 37.88
CA LEU A 242 -22.47 -28.36 36.83
C LEU A 242 -22.19 -29.83 37.07
N ILE A 243 -23.24 -30.66 37.07
CA ILE A 243 -23.10 -32.11 37.14
C ILE A 243 -22.73 -32.65 35.75
N VAL A 244 -21.49 -33.08 35.61
CA VAL A 244 -20.94 -33.62 34.34
C VAL A 244 -21.15 -35.13 34.21
N SER A 245 -21.43 -35.82 35.31
CA SER A 245 -21.76 -37.24 35.29
C SER A 245 -22.56 -37.64 36.54
N SER A 246 -23.50 -38.61 36.37
CA SER A 246 -24.21 -39.21 37.48
C SER A 246 -24.24 -40.73 37.20
N LYS A 247 -23.32 -41.45 37.83
CA LYS A 247 -23.26 -42.93 37.73
C LYS A 247 -23.40 -43.56 39.12
N ASN A 248 -24.28 -44.58 39.27
CA ASN A 248 -24.49 -45.30 40.51
C ASN A 248 -24.83 -44.40 41.74
N GLY A 249 -25.54 -43.30 41.53
CA GLY A 249 -25.89 -42.36 42.59
C GLY A 249 -24.78 -41.36 42.97
N ILE A 250 -23.61 -41.47 42.40
CA ILE A 250 -22.51 -40.53 42.60
C ILE A 250 -22.59 -39.42 41.56
N GLN A 251 -22.79 -38.21 42.01
CA GLN A 251 -22.75 -37.00 41.14
C GLN A 251 -21.36 -36.43 41.09
N VAL A 252 -20.76 -36.32 39.90
CA VAL A 252 -19.49 -35.65 39.68
C VAL A 252 -19.76 -34.27 39.14
N ARG A 253 -19.29 -33.25 39.84
CA ARG A 253 -19.38 -31.86 39.42
C ARG A 253 -18.17 -31.43 38.57
N LEU A 254 -18.34 -30.42 37.74
CA LEU A 254 -17.25 -29.89 36.94
C LEU A 254 -16.07 -29.44 37.84
N GLY A 255 -16.33 -28.78 38.98
CA GLY A 255 -15.28 -28.40 39.94
C GLY A 255 -14.54 -29.56 40.59
N ASP A 256 -15.06 -30.81 40.52
CA ASP A 256 -14.36 -32.01 41.03
C ASP A 256 -13.24 -32.44 40.09
N ILE A 257 -13.38 -32.17 38.77
CA ILE A 257 -12.49 -32.63 37.68
C ILE A 257 -11.77 -31.50 36.92
N ALA A 258 -12.15 -30.26 37.16
CA ALA A 258 -11.58 -29.09 36.49
C ALA A 258 -11.39 -27.91 37.45
N ASP A 259 -10.42 -27.09 37.14
CA ASP A 259 -10.29 -25.76 37.74
C ASP A 259 -10.99 -24.74 36.83
N VAL A 260 -12.08 -24.16 37.33
CA VAL A 260 -12.89 -23.19 36.57
C VAL A 260 -12.52 -21.78 37.04
N GLN A 261 -11.93 -21.01 36.17
CA GLN A 261 -11.42 -19.66 36.45
C GLN A 261 -12.06 -18.61 35.56
N ASP A 262 -12.46 -17.48 36.14
CA ASP A 262 -12.79 -16.26 35.43
C ASP A 262 -11.51 -15.44 35.28
N THR A 263 -10.94 -15.45 34.08
CA THR A 263 -9.62 -14.92 33.83
C THR A 263 -9.53 -14.30 32.44
N GLN A 264 -8.36 -14.22 31.89
CA GLN A 264 -8.07 -13.67 30.58
C GLN A 264 -7.60 -14.73 29.59
N LYS A 265 -7.90 -14.50 28.32
CA LYS A 265 -7.33 -15.29 27.23
C LYS A 265 -5.81 -15.18 27.25
N ILE A 266 -5.13 -16.26 26.93
CA ILE A 266 -3.66 -16.22 26.79
C ILE A 266 -3.31 -15.18 25.74
N ALA A 267 -2.47 -14.20 26.10
CA ALA A 267 -2.08 -13.15 25.18
C ALA A 267 -1.30 -13.75 23.99
N GLU A 268 -1.85 -13.57 22.81
CA GLU A 268 -1.19 -13.92 21.55
C GLU A 268 -0.43 -12.74 20.95
N LYS A 269 -0.80 -11.54 21.35
CA LYS A 269 -0.25 -10.27 20.86
C LYS A 269 -0.06 -9.28 22.01
N VAL A 270 1.07 -8.60 22.01
CA VAL A 270 1.35 -7.51 22.95
C VAL A 270 1.67 -6.25 22.16
N ALA A 271 1.18 -5.11 22.64
CA ALA A 271 1.43 -3.82 22.00
C ALA A 271 1.95 -2.78 23.01
N ARG A 272 2.80 -1.88 22.52
CA ARG A 272 3.36 -0.77 23.30
C ARG A 272 3.52 0.47 22.43
N VAL A 273 3.39 1.64 23.07
CA VAL A 273 3.75 2.94 22.50
C VAL A 273 4.80 3.56 23.44
N ASP A 274 5.95 3.93 22.90
CA ASP A 274 7.07 4.51 23.65
C ASP A 274 7.40 3.71 24.92
N GLN A 275 7.49 2.37 24.81
CA GLN A 275 7.76 1.40 25.87
C GLN A 275 6.65 1.23 26.92
N LYS A 276 5.54 1.97 26.81
CA LYS A 276 4.39 1.80 27.71
C LYS A 276 3.43 0.78 27.13
N SER A 277 2.95 -0.15 27.94
CA SER A 277 1.90 -1.08 27.53
C SER A 277 0.68 -0.31 27.07
N ALA A 278 0.14 -0.66 25.91
CA ALA A 278 -1.00 0.00 25.31
C ALA A 278 -1.85 -1.01 24.54
N ILE A 279 -3.14 -0.72 24.40
CA ILE A 279 -3.99 -1.34 23.39
C ILE A 279 -4.00 -0.43 22.18
N LEU A 280 -3.59 -0.96 21.02
CA LEU A 280 -3.61 -0.18 19.79
C LEU A 280 -4.99 -0.28 19.13
N LEU A 281 -5.51 0.87 18.72
CA LEU A 281 -6.71 1.02 17.92
C LEU A 281 -6.30 1.51 16.54
N GLN A 282 -6.37 0.64 15.55
CA GLN A 282 -6.09 0.96 14.17
C GLN A 282 -7.38 1.33 13.45
N ILE A 283 -7.46 2.57 13.00
CA ILE A 283 -8.64 3.12 12.34
C ILE A 283 -8.48 2.98 10.83
N VAL A 284 -9.40 2.26 10.22
CA VAL A 284 -9.51 2.09 8.77
C VAL A 284 -10.65 2.98 8.26
N LYS A 285 -10.41 3.75 7.21
CA LYS A 285 -11.44 4.61 6.59
C LYS A 285 -12.26 3.86 5.56
N GLN A 286 -13.48 4.36 5.30
CA GLN A 286 -14.25 3.94 4.12
C GLN A 286 -13.53 4.34 2.83
N SER A 287 -13.66 3.55 1.78
CA SER A 287 -12.91 3.75 0.53
C SER A 287 -13.18 5.11 -0.13
N ASP A 288 -14.38 5.64 0.03
CA ASP A 288 -14.82 6.94 -0.53
C ASP A 288 -14.61 8.13 0.43
N ALA A 289 -14.27 7.87 1.71
CA ALA A 289 -14.10 8.92 2.70
C ALA A 289 -12.79 9.72 2.50
N ASN A 290 -12.85 11.01 2.86
CA ASN A 290 -11.69 11.88 2.90
C ASN A 290 -10.87 11.61 4.17
N ALA A 291 -9.63 11.13 4.02
CA ALA A 291 -8.76 10.73 5.13
C ALA A 291 -8.52 11.88 6.13
N VAL A 292 -8.26 13.09 5.65
CA VAL A 292 -8.00 14.27 6.49
C VAL A 292 -9.24 14.66 7.31
N ALA A 293 -10.42 14.70 6.68
CA ALA A 293 -11.65 15.03 7.38
C ALA A 293 -12.01 13.99 8.44
N VAL A 294 -11.77 12.71 8.15
CA VAL A 294 -11.97 11.60 9.11
C VAL A 294 -11.00 11.75 10.28
N SER A 295 -9.72 12.04 10.03
CA SER A 295 -8.71 12.25 11.08
C SER A 295 -9.08 13.42 11.98
N GLU A 296 -9.48 14.56 11.42
CA GLU A 296 -9.89 15.74 12.21
C GLU A 296 -11.09 15.45 13.13
N GLU A 297 -12.08 14.70 12.66
CA GLU A 297 -13.24 14.33 13.46
C GLU A 297 -12.91 13.27 14.52
N LEU A 298 -11.99 12.34 14.19
CA LEU A 298 -11.42 11.40 15.16
C LEU A 298 -10.69 12.14 16.28
N VAL A 299 -9.82 13.11 15.98
CA VAL A 299 -9.10 13.90 16.98
C VAL A 299 -10.07 14.58 17.95
N LYS A 300 -11.16 15.17 17.45
CA LYS A 300 -12.21 15.77 18.29
C LYS A 300 -12.88 14.72 19.18
N THR A 301 -13.17 13.54 18.61
CA THR A 301 -13.82 12.42 19.33
C THR A 301 -12.88 11.86 20.38
N ILE A 302 -11.59 11.69 20.10
CA ILE A 302 -10.56 11.23 21.03
C ILE A 302 -10.48 12.17 22.23
N ASN A 303 -10.34 13.48 22.00
CA ASN A 303 -10.30 14.49 23.06
C ASN A 303 -11.55 14.47 23.94
N LYS A 304 -12.72 14.23 23.36
CA LYS A 304 -13.98 14.08 24.11
C LYS A 304 -13.95 12.83 24.96
N LEU A 305 -13.54 11.68 24.40
CA LEU A 305 -13.47 10.41 25.13
C LEU A 305 -12.47 10.48 26.30
N GLU A 306 -11.30 11.10 26.11
CA GLU A 306 -10.35 11.32 27.21
C GLU A 306 -10.98 12.14 28.36
N ASN A 307 -11.71 13.17 28.03
CA ASN A 307 -12.40 13.99 29.03
C ASN A 307 -13.50 13.21 29.73
N ASP A 308 -14.34 12.48 29.00
CA ASP A 308 -15.46 11.70 29.54
C ASP A 308 -14.99 10.57 30.47
N TYR A 309 -13.83 9.94 30.17
CA TYR A 309 -13.25 8.83 30.93
C TYR A 309 -12.04 9.24 31.77
N LYS A 310 -11.79 10.52 31.96
CA LYS A 310 -10.66 11.06 32.77
C LYS A 310 -10.62 10.49 34.18
N SER A 311 -11.79 10.28 34.81
CA SER A 311 -11.91 9.67 36.14
C SER A 311 -11.40 8.24 36.21
N LYS A 312 -11.36 7.52 35.08
CA LYS A 312 -10.83 6.16 34.93
C LYS A 312 -9.36 6.13 34.51
N GLY A 313 -8.73 7.31 34.35
CA GLY A 313 -7.35 7.46 33.97
C GLY A 313 -7.07 7.07 32.51
N LEU A 314 -8.08 7.11 31.63
CA LEU A 314 -7.93 6.87 30.21
C LEU A 314 -7.01 7.91 29.57
N GLN A 315 -6.03 7.45 28.80
CA GLN A 315 -5.17 8.24 27.94
C GLN A 315 -5.19 7.64 26.54
N LEU A 316 -5.47 8.46 25.53
CA LEU A 316 -5.51 8.08 24.12
C LEU A 316 -4.43 8.88 23.38
N GLU A 317 -3.32 8.25 23.09
CA GLU A 317 -2.19 8.86 22.38
C GLU A 317 -2.26 8.52 20.89
N ILE A 318 -2.26 9.52 20.03
CA ILE A 318 -2.18 9.30 18.57
C ILE A 318 -0.73 8.91 18.24
N ALA A 319 -0.49 7.61 18.11
CA ALA A 319 0.84 7.08 17.87
C ALA A 319 1.26 7.24 16.39
N LYS A 320 0.30 7.14 15.46
CA LYS A 320 0.52 7.37 14.03
C LYS A 320 -0.71 8.01 13.42
N ASP A 321 -0.50 9.05 12.61
CA ASP A 321 -1.52 9.68 11.74
C ASP A 321 -0.90 9.90 10.36
N SER A 322 -1.32 9.12 9.37
CA SER A 322 -0.82 9.20 8.00
C SER A 322 -1.31 10.45 7.26
N THR A 323 -2.35 11.12 7.79
CA THR A 323 -2.90 12.33 7.17
C THR A 323 -2.01 13.54 7.36
N ILE A 324 -1.18 13.57 8.41
CA ILE A 324 -0.20 14.63 8.65
C ILE A 324 0.79 14.68 7.49
N PHE A 325 1.37 13.54 7.11
CA PHE A 325 2.28 13.46 5.97
C PHE A 325 1.61 13.86 4.66
N THR A 326 0.34 13.47 4.48
CA THR A 326 -0.46 13.86 3.31
C THR A 326 -0.63 15.38 3.22
N LEU A 327 -0.94 16.03 4.34
CA LEU A 327 -1.08 17.50 4.39
C LEU A 327 0.24 18.21 4.18
N GLU A 328 1.31 17.76 4.83
CA GLU A 328 2.66 18.34 4.65
C GLU A 328 3.13 18.24 3.20
N ALA A 329 2.90 17.09 2.54
CA ALA A 329 3.20 16.91 1.12
C ALA A 329 2.36 17.83 0.23
N ALA A 330 1.06 17.97 0.52
CA ALA A 330 0.19 18.88 -0.22
C ALA A 330 0.59 20.35 -0.04
N ASP A 331 0.87 20.77 1.19
CA ASP A 331 1.31 22.13 1.51
C ASP A 331 2.65 22.47 0.84
N ALA A 332 3.60 21.52 0.82
CA ALA A 332 4.87 21.69 0.12
C ALA A 332 4.65 21.98 -1.38
N VAL A 333 3.79 21.19 -2.04
CA VAL A 333 3.51 21.41 -3.47
C VAL A 333 2.75 22.73 -3.71
N VAL A 334 1.80 23.09 -2.84
CA VAL A 334 1.11 24.41 -2.92
C VAL A 334 2.11 25.55 -2.75
N HIS A 335 3.05 25.43 -1.82
CA HIS A 335 4.12 26.42 -1.63
C HIS A 335 5.03 26.52 -2.87
N ASP A 336 5.43 25.37 -3.44
CA ASP A 336 6.22 25.33 -4.67
C ASP A 336 5.47 25.97 -5.87
N LEU A 337 4.17 25.73 -5.96
CA LEU A 337 3.31 26.35 -6.96
C LEU A 337 3.26 27.88 -6.83
N LEU A 338 3.17 28.39 -5.61
CA LEU A 338 3.23 29.83 -5.35
C LEU A 338 4.60 30.42 -5.73
N ILE A 339 5.69 29.73 -5.37
CA ILE A 339 7.05 30.14 -5.77
C ILE A 339 7.17 30.12 -7.28
N ALA A 340 6.68 29.07 -7.96
CA ALA A 340 6.71 28.99 -9.42
C ALA A 340 5.99 30.18 -10.07
N VAL A 341 4.80 30.55 -9.61
CA VAL A 341 4.05 31.71 -10.10
C VAL A 341 4.83 33.01 -9.91
N ILE A 342 5.46 33.21 -8.74
CA ILE A 342 6.29 34.40 -8.45
C ILE A 342 7.52 34.44 -9.36
N LEU A 343 8.22 33.32 -9.52
CA LEU A 343 9.39 33.23 -10.39
C LEU A 343 9.03 33.51 -11.85
N VAL A 344 7.93 32.95 -12.33
CA VAL A 344 7.38 33.21 -13.66
C VAL A 344 7.09 34.72 -13.83
N ALA A 345 6.46 35.33 -12.82
CA ALA A 345 6.18 36.77 -12.83
C ALA A 345 7.48 37.62 -12.98
N LEU A 346 8.51 37.26 -12.24
CA LEU A 346 9.82 37.93 -12.31
C LEU A 346 10.46 37.74 -13.69
N VAL A 347 10.50 36.49 -14.21
CA VAL A 347 11.01 36.22 -15.54
C VAL A 347 10.26 37.01 -16.60
N MET A 348 8.95 37.03 -16.54
CA MET A 348 8.12 37.80 -17.45
C MET A 348 8.40 39.29 -17.40
N LEU A 349 8.65 39.83 -16.20
CA LEU A 349 9.01 41.25 -16.04
C LEU A 349 10.36 41.54 -16.72
N PHE A 350 11.33 40.64 -16.64
CA PHE A 350 12.63 40.80 -17.28
C PHE A 350 12.55 40.77 -18.81
N PHE A 351 11.75 39.83 -19.37
CA PHE A 351 11.66 39.62 -20.82
C PHE A 351 10.69 40.58 -21.52
N LEU A 352 9.53 40.87 -20.91
CA LEU A 352 8.54 41.76 -21.50
C LEU A 352 8.81 43.25 -21.23
N HIS A 353 9.76 43.57 -20.35
CA HIS A 353 10.15 44.91 -20.01
C HIS A 353 9.00 45.85 -19.57
N SER A 354 7.84 45.31 -19.21
CA SER A 354 6.63 46.03 -18.88
C SER A 354 5.86 45.35 -17.77
N VAL A 355 5.71 46.04 -16.62
CA VAL A 355 4.91 45.54 -15.49
C VAL A 355 3.46 45.26 -15.91
N ARG A 356 2.90 46.11 -16.79
CA ARG A 356 1.51 45.95 -17.25
C ARG A 356 1.30 44.67 -18.08
N ASN A 357 2.22 44.46 -19.04
CA ASN A 357 2.15 43.28 -19.89
C ASN A 357 2.39 41.97 -19.10
N SER A 358 3.31 42.00 -18.14
CA SER A 358 3.54 40.91 -17.22
C SER A 358 2.29 40.63 -16.36
N LEU A 359 1.61 41.67 -15.85
CA LEU A 359 0.36 41.48 -15.10
C LEU A 359 -0.79 40.91 -15.94
N ILE A 360 -0.86 41.20 -17.25
CA ILE A 360 -1.87 40.65 -18.16
C ILE A 360 -1.70 39.13 -18.26
N VAL A 361 -0.45 38.65 -18.41
CA VAL A 361 -0.18 37.20 -18.43
C VAL A 361 -0.43 36.57 -17.07
N MET A 362 0.02 37.21 -15.99
CA MET A 362 -0.13 36.70 -14.63
C MET A 362 -1.60 36.45 -14.26
N VAL A 363 -2.56 37.22 -14.73
CA VAL A 363 -4.00 37.02 -14.46
C VAL A 363 -4.51 35.71 -15.08
N SER A 364 -3.95 35.28 -16.23
CA SER A 364 -4.41 34.06 -16.90
C SER A 364 -4.06 32.78 -16.16
N ILE A 365 -2.94 32.78 -15.38
CA ILE A 365 -2.45 31.60 -14.66
C ILE A 365 -3.42 31.18 -13.54
N PRO A 366 -3.74 32.02 -12.53
CA PRO A 366 -4.70 31.64 -11.51
C PRO A 366 -6.08 31.30 -12.08
N ALA A 367 -6.51 32.03 -13.12
CA ALA A 367 -7.80 31.76 -13.74
C ALA A 367 -7.89 30.34 -14.33
N SER A 368 -6.83 29.88 -14.98
CA SER A 368 -6.76 28.52 -15.55
C SER A 368 -6.57 27.46 -14.49
N LEU A 369 -5.67 27.70 -13.51
CA LEU A 369 -5.41 26.74 -12.43
C LEU A 369 -6.64 26.52 -11.54
N ILE A 370 -7.31 27.59 -11.13
CA ILE A 370 -8.51 27.49 -10.28
C ILE A 370 -9.63 26.77 -11.05
N ALA A 371 -9.79 27.08 -12.32
CA ALA A 371 -10.79 26.39 -13.16
C ALA A 371 -10.49 24.89 -13.33
N THR A 372 -9.22 24.45 -13.24
CA THR A 372 -8.84 23.05 -13.33
C THR A 372 -9.44 22.21 -12.20
N PHE A 373 -9.64 22.79 -11.01
CA PHE A 373 -10.29 22.08 -9.90
C PHE A 373 -11.71 21.63 -10.21
N ILE A 374 -12.43 22.32 -11.12
CA ILE A 374 -13.75 21.88 -11.60
C ILE A 374 -13.61 20.52 -12.31
N GLY A 375 -12.63 20.42 -13.19
CA GLY A 375 -12.41 19.18 -13.94
C GLY A 375 -11.98 18.02 -13.03
N ILE A 376 -11.08 18.27 -12.08
CA ILE A 376 -10.65 17.29 -11.09
C ILE A 376 -11.86 16.80 -10.28
N TYR A 377 -12.71 17.72 -9.80
CA TYR A 377 -13.90 17.40 -9.01
C TYR A 377 -14.94 16.60 -9.83
N LEU A 378 -15.21 17.00 -11.06
CA LEU A 378 -16.19 16.31 -11.94
C LEU A 378 -15.73 14.90 -12.32
N MET A 379 -14.42 14.65 -12.39
CA MET A 379 -13.86 13.33 -12.64
C MET A 379 -13.83 12.43 -11.37
N GLY A 380 -14.25 12.94 -10.21
CA GLY A 380 -14.18 12.20 -8.95
C GLY A 380 -12.76 12.01 -8.41
N TYR A 381 -11.81 12.84 -8.87
CA TYR A 381 -10.42 12.78 -8.43
C TYR A 381 -10.22 13.53 -7.10
N THR A 382 -9.08 13.27 -6.46
CA THR A 382 -8.70 13.90 -5.19
C THR A 382 -7.47 14.80 -5.37
N LEU A 383 -7.24 15.68 -4.40
CA LEU A 383 -5.97 16.39 -4.28
C LEU A 383 -4.95 15.43 -3.70
N ASN A 384 -4.12 14.85 -4.54
CA ASN A 384 -3.10 13.90 -4.18
C ASN A 384 -1.76 14.27 -4.84
N LEU A 385 -0.71 13.57 -4.49
CA LEU A 385 0.63 13.86 -4.99
C LEU A 385 0.64 13.95 -6.53
N MET A 386 -0.07 13.07 -7.23
CA MET A 386 -0.09 13.04 -8.70
C MET A 386 -0.83 14.24 -9.30
N SER A 387 -2.03 14.56 -8.81
CA SER A 387 -2.80 15.71 -9.29
C SER A 387 -2.11 17.04 -8.97
N LEU A 388 -1.49 17.15 -7.79
CA LEU A 388 -0.74 18.34 -7.37
C LEU A 388 0.57 18.51 -8.17
N LEU A 389 1.31 17.43 -8.44
CA LEU A 389 2.47 17.46 -9.33
C LEU A 389 2.07 17.88 -10.76
N GLY A 390 0.92 17.39 -11.25
CA GLY A 390 0.36 17.82 -12.52
C GLY A 390 0.09 19.32 -12.54
N LEU A 391 -0.51 19.88 -11.49
CA LEU A 391 -0.77 21.31 -11.36
C LEU A 391 0.54 22.11 -11.29
N SER A 392 1.51 21.69 -10.50
CA SER A 392 2.80 22.37 -10.38
C SER A 392 3.54 22.43 -11.72
N LEU A 393 3.57 21.33 -12.44
CA LEU A 393 4.16 21.24 -13.77
C LEU A 393 3.50 22.19 -14.77
N VAL A 394 2.18 22.21 -14.78
CA VAL A 394 1.40 22.93 -15.78
C VAL A 394 1.59 24.45 -15.67
N VAL A 395 1.99 24.99 -14.50
CA VAL A 395 2.24 26.44 -14.36
C VAL A 395 3.17 26.98 -15.46
N GLY A 396 4.27 26.25 -15.73
CA GLY A 396 5.19 26.63 -16.80
C GLY A 396 4.56 26.55 -18.19
N ILE A 397 3.75 25.52 -18.43
CA ILE A 397 3.09 25.30 -19.72
C ILE A 397 2.00 26.33 -19.98
N LEU A 398 1.24 26.72 -18.94
CA LEU A 398 0.15 27.70 -19.03
C LEU A 398 0.64 29.10 -19.44
N VAL A 399 1.82 29.43 -18.97
CA VAL A 399 2.42 30.76 -19.24
C VAL A 399 2.82 30.91 -20.70
N ASP A 400 3.34 29.86 -21.29
CA ASP A 400 3.86 29.88 -22.65
C ASP A 400 2.78 30.29 -23.68
N ASP A 401 1.59 29.69 -23.62
CA ASP A 401 0.49 30.03 -24.54
C ASP A 401 0.10 31.52 -24.44
N ALA A 402 0.07 32.02 -23.19
CA ALA A 402 -0.24 33.42 -22.92
C ALA A 402 0.87 34.37 -23.40
N ILE A 403 2.14 33.98 -23.27
CA ILE A 403 3.30 34.75 -23.72
C ILE A 403 3.28 34.91 -25.24
N VAL A 404 3.15 33.76 -25.96
CA VAL A 404 3.20 33.77 -27.42
C VAL A 404 2.10 34.66 -28.02
N VAL A 405 0.88 34.57 -27.44
CA VAL A 405 -0.23 35.43 -27.87
C VAL A 405 0.07 36.90 -27.55
N LEU A 406 0.54 37.22 -26.34
CA LEU A 406 0.83 38.59 -25.94
C LEU A 406 1.96 39.19 -26.77
N GLU A 407 3.04 38.44 -27.00
CA GLU A 407 4.21 38.88 -27.76
C GLU A 407 3.83 39.27 -29.19
N ASN A 408 3.01 38.42 -29.86
CA ASN A 408 2.55 38.73 -31.20
C ASN A 408 1.62 39.96 -31.26
N ILE A 409 0.75 40.13 -30.26
CA ILE A 409 -0.06 41.33 -30.09
C ILE A 409 0.86 42.57 -29.96
N TYR A 410 1.92 42.45 -29.15
CA TYR A 410 2.90 43.50 -28.91
C TYR A 410 3.64 43.86 -30.18
N ARG A 411 4.10 42.89 -30.94
CA ARG A 411 4.71 43.06 -32.28
C ARG A 411 3.80 43.84 -33.25
N HIS A 412 2.52 43.53 -33.26
CA HIS A 412 1.54 44.26 -34.04
C HIS A 412 1.34 45.71 -33.56
N MET A 413 1.48 45.98 -32.26
CA MET A 413 1.46 47.36 -31.76
C MET A 413 2.73 48.13 -32.16
N GLU A 414 3.90 47.45 -32.20
CA GLU A 414 5.16 48.04 -32.69
C GLU A 414 5.10 48.41 -34.16
N MET A 415 4.37 47.66 -34.97
CA MET A 415 4.04 47.96 -36.37
C MET A 415 3.10 49.17 -36.53
N GLY A 416 2.71 49.85 -35.43
CA GLY A 416 1.88 51.03 -35.42
C GLY A 416 0.37 50.79 -35.45
N LYS A 417 -0.11 49.56 -35.27
CA LYS A 417 -1.55 49.28 -35.23
C LYS A 417 -2.17 49.77 -33.91
N ASN A 418 -3.42 50.18 -33.95
CA ASN A 418 -4.19 50.46 -32.74
C ASN A 418 -4.32 49.19 -31.88
N LYS A 419 -4.24 49.30 -30.54
CA LYS A 419 -4.26 48.21 -29.57
C LYS A 419 -5.43 47.19 -29.82
N VAL A 420 -6.62 47.66 -30.15
CA VAL A 420 -7.78 46.82 -30.45
C VAL A 420 -7.54 45.98 -31.72
N ARG A 421 -6.97 46.60 -32.75
CA ARG A 421 -6.68 45.91 -34.02
C ARG A 421 -5.43 45.05 -33.89
N ALA A 422 -4.44 45.47 -33.13
CA ALA A 422 -3.23 44.71 -32.81
C ALA A 422 -3.61 43.44 -32.04
N ALA A 423 -4.51 43.52 -31.05
CA ALA A 423 -4.99 42.36 -30.29
C ALA A 423 -5.75 41.38 -31.15
N TYR A 424 -6.58 41.86 -32.11
CA TYR A 424 -7.31 41.01 -33.03
C TYR A 424 -6.39 40.33 -34.06
N ASP A 425 -5.62 41.12 -34.78
CA ASP A 425 -4.74 40.65 -35.87
C ASP A 425 -3.66 39.72 -35.32
N GLY A 426 -3.01 40.13 -34.22
CA GLY A 426 -1.94 39.38 -33.60
C GLY A 426 -2.42 38.03 -33.05
N THR A 427 -3.59 37.97 -32.42
CA THR A 427 -4.18 36.66 -31.99
C THR A 427 -4.63 35.83 -33.18
N ALA A 428 -5.14 36.42 -34.23
CA ALA A 428 -5.63 35.68 -35.39
C ALA A 428 -4.47 35.04 -36.19
N GLU A 429 -3.33 35.71 -36.29
CA GLU A 429 -2.15 35.24 -37.00
C GLU A 429 -1.57 33.96 -36.41
N ILE A 430 -1.41 33.89 -35.10
CA ILE A 430 -0.80 32.75 -34.43
C ILE A 430 -1.81 31.74 -33.91
N GLY A 431 -3.11 32.00 -34.06
CA GLY A 431 -4.15 31.19 -33.43
C GLY A 431 -4.10 29.70 -33.81
N GLY A 432 -3.79 29.38 -35.06
CA GLY A 432 -3.63 28.00 -35.55
C GLY A 432 -2.46 27.30 -34.86
N THR A 433 -1.33 28.00 -34.78
CA THR A 433 -0.11 27.46 -34.15
C THR A 433 -0.30 27.17 -32.68
N VAL A 434 -0.92 28.10 -31.91
CA VAL A 434 -1.15 27.91 -30.47
C VAL A 434 -2.09 26.73 -30.20
N VAL A 435 -3.18 26.60 -31.01
CA VAL A 435 -4.09 25.43 -30.91
C VAL A 435 -3.33 24.13 -31.15
N SER A 436 -2.47 24.10 -32.18
CA SER A 436 -1.73 22.89 -32.52
C SER A 436 -0.70 22.51 -31.47
N ILE A 437 0.00 23.47 -30.90
CA ILE A 437 0.94 23.27 -29.80
C ILE A 437 0.22 22.70 -28.59
N THR A 438 -0.93 23.26 -28.23
CA THR A 438 -1.75 22.75 -27.13
C THR A 438 -2.24 21.33 -27.40
N LEU A 439 -2.69 21.04 -28.63
CA LEU A 439 -3.09 19.71 -29.04
C LEU A 439 -1.95 18.69 -28.99
N VAL A 440 -0.71 19.08 -29.32
CA VAL A 440 0.45 18.21 -29.18
C VAL A 440 0.65 17.78 -27.73
N ILE A 441 0.55 18.69 -26.76
CA ILE A 441 0.62 18.36 -25.34
C ILE A 441 -0.49 17.41 -24.94
N VAL A 442 -1.74 17.71 -25.30
CA VAL A 442 -2.90 16.87 -25.01
C VAL A 442 -2.69 15.44 -25.55
N VAL A 443 -2.23 15.33 -26.80
CA VAL A 443 -2.05 14.06 -27.51
C VAL A 443 -0.89 13.23 -26.92
N VAL A 444 0.12 13.87 -26.34
CA VAL A 444 1.20 13.16 -25.64
C VAL A 444 0.69 12.47 -24.37
N PHE A 445 -0.15 13.13 -23.59
CA PHE A 445 -0.67 12.58 -22.35
C PHE A 445 -1.88 11.67 -22.51
N LEU A 446 -2.61 11.78 -23.62
CA LEU A 446 -3.85 11.03 -23.85
C LEU A 446 -3.65 9.51 -23.88
N PRO A 447 -2.68 8.92 -24.60
CA PRO A 447 -2.46 7.48 -24.59
C PRO A 447 -2.12 6.92 -23.20
N ILE A 448 -1.39 7.70 -22.41
CA ILE A 448 -1.04 7.32 -21.03
C ILE A 448 -2.26 7.35 -20.14
N ALA A 449 -3.09 8.40 -20.25
CA ALA A 449 -4.35 8.51 -19.51
C ALA A 449 -5.35 7.40 -19.86
N MET A 450 -5.25 6.80 -21.06
CA MET A 450 -6.09 5.71 -21.53
C MET A 450 -5.48 4.33 -21.34
N SER A 451 -4.23 4.23 -20.89
CA SER A 451 -3.59 2.95 -20.63
C SER A 451 -4.18 2.29 -19.38
N THR A 452 -3.95 0.98 -19.21
CA THR A 452 -4.47 0.19 -18.11
C THR A 452 -3.34 -0.46 -17.31
N GLY A 453 -3.58 -0.78 -16.03
CA GLY A 453 -2.61 -1.41 -15.13
C GLY A 453 -2.27 -0.54 -13.92
N LEU A 454 -1.48 -1.09 -13.00
CA LEU A 454 -1.14 -0.44 -11.73
C LEU A 454 -0.52 0.95 -11.93
N VAL A 455 0.49 1.03 -12.79
CA VAL A 455 1.20 2.29 -13.10
C VAL A 455 0.27 3.31 -13.73
N SER A 456 -0.56 2.86 -14.66
CA SER A 456 -1.54 3.72 -15.31
C SER A 456 -2.51 4.34 -14.32
N ASN A 457 -3.05 3.54 -13.40
CA ASN A 457 -4.00 4.01 -12.39
C ASN A 457 -3.39 5.13 -11.51
N ILE A 458 -2.10 5.03 -11.20
CA ILE A 458 -1.38 6.07 -10.44
C ILE A 458 -1.19 7.34 -11.27
N ILE A 459 -0.79 7.21 -12.55
CA ILE A 459 -0.36 8.34 -13.39
C ILE A 459 -1.56 9.03 -14.09
N THR A 460 -2.68 8.35 -14.28
CA THR A 460 -3.85 8.88 -15.00
C THR A 460 -4.30 10.23 -14.46
N GLN A 461 -4.38 10.40 -13.13
CA GLN A 461 -4.82 11.67 -12.54
C GLN A 461 -3.86 12.81 -12.84
N PHE A 462 -2.56 12.55 -12.89
CA PHE A 462 -1.56 13.51 -13.35
C PHE A 462 -1.81 13.91 -14.81
N CYS A 463 -1.92 12.94 -15.72
CA CYS A 463 -2.12 13.19 -17.15
C CYS A 463 -3.42 13.98 -17.43
N VAL A 464 -4.53 13.57 -16.80
CA VAL A 464 -5.82 14.24 -16.97
C VAL A 464 -5.79 15.67 -16.41
N THR A 465 -5.14 15.89 -15.28
CA THR A 465 -4.94 17.23 -14.71
C THR A 465 -4.17 18.14 -15.66
N VAL A 466 -3.09 17.62 -16.28
CA VAL A 466 -2.32 18.35 -17.29
C VAL A 466 -3.18 18.66 -18.52
N ILE A 467 -3.93 17.70 -19.04
CA ILE A 467 -4.81 17.86 -20.20
C ILE A 467 -5.87 18.96 -19.94
N ILE A 468 -6.59 18.87 -18.83
CA ILE A 468 -7.65 19.84 -18.48
C ILE A 468 -7.06 21.24 -18.30
N SER A 469 -5.96 21.37 -17.55
CA SER A 469 -5.30 22.64 -17.31
C SER A 469 -4.84 23.31 -18.61
N THR A 470 -4.23 22.53 -19.50
CA THR A 470 -3.71 23.01 -20.78
C THR A 470 -4.84 23.47 -21.73
N LEU A 471 -5.97 22.75 -21.76
CA LEU A 471 -7.14 23.17 -22.53
C LEU A 471 -7.77 24.46 -21.96
N LEU A 472 -7.82 24.62 -20.63
CA LEU A 472 -8.32 25.84 -20.00
C LEU A 472 -7.38 27.03 -20.24
N SER A 473 -6.06 26.78 -20.28
CA SER A 473 -5.06 27.80 -20.67
C SER A 473 -5.28 28.29 -22.09
N LEU A 474 -5.54 27.39 -23.02
CA LEU A 474 -5.86 27.76 -24.41
C LEU A 474 -7.06 28.70 -24.48
N VAL A 475 -8.13 28.40 -23.72
CA VAL A 475 -9.31 29.28 -23.64
C VAL A 475 -8.95 30.63 -23.04
N ALA A 476 -8.15 30.66 -21.96
CA ALA A 476 -7.69 31.90 -21.32
C ALA A 476 -6.82 32.76 -22.25
N SER A 477 -5.90 32.12 -22.99
CA SER A 477 -5.00 32.79 -23.94
C SER A 477 -5.73 33.42 -25.11
N PHE A 478 -6.86 32.85 -25.55
CA PHE A 478 -7.70 33.45 -26.63
C PHE A 478 -8.80 34.38 -26.12
N THR A 479 -8.97 34.50 -24.83
CA THR A 479 -10.04 35.35 -24.25
C THR A 479 -9.49 36.46 -23.35
N ILE A 480 -8.81 36.09 -22.25
CA ILE A 480 -8.25 37.04 -21.26
C ILE A 480 -7.17 37.92 -21.89
N ILE A 481 -6.19 37.28 -22.55
CA ILE A 481 -5.03 38.00 -23.07
C ILE A 481 -5.41 39.03 -24.12
N PRO A 482 -6.17 38.70 -25.22
CA PRO A 482 -6.59 39.69 -26.21
C PRO A 482 -7.48 40.76 -25.61
N TRP A 483 -8.38 40.44 -24.69
CA TRP A 483 -9.24 41.41 -24.05
C TRP A 483 -8.43 42.41 -23.21
N LEU A 484 -7.59 41.93 -22.28
CA LEU A 484 -6.79 42.82 -21.42
C LEU A 484 -5.78 43.64 -22.24
N SER A 485 -5.14 43.02 -23.24
CA SER A 485 -4.18 43.71 -24.11
C SER A 485 -4.85 44.81 -24.94
N SER A 486 -6.08 44.60 -25.45
CA SER A 486 -6.84 45.63 -26.17
C SER A 486 -7.19 46.86 -25.34
N ARG A 487 -7.28 46.70 -24.00
CA ARG A 487 -7.64 47.81 -23.08
C ARG A 487 -6.44 48.44 -22.42
N TYR A 488 -5.52 47.63 -21.88
CA TYR A 488 -4.44 48.03 -20.98
C TYR A 488 -3.05 47.93 -21.63
N GLY A 489 -2.89 47.24 -22.77
CA GLY A 489 -1.61 47.10 -23.49
C GLY A 489 -1.02 48.46 -23.83
N LYS A 490 0.30 48.61 -23.61
CA LYS A 490 1.06 49.83 -23.89
C LYS A 490 2.48 49.47 -24.29
N LEU A 491 2.99 50.15 -25.33
CA LEU A 491 4.40 50.13 -25.65
C LEU A 491 5.16 50.96 -24.63
N GLU A 492 6.02 50.31 -23.87
CA GLU A 492 6.89 51.02 -22.90
C GLU A 492 8.33 50.95 -23.39
N HIS A 493 8.96 52.09 -23.60
CA HIS A 493 10.39 52.20 -23.92
C HIS A 493 11.19 52.35 -22.63
N ILE A 494 12.12 51.42 -22.38
CA ILE A 494 12.97 51.48 -21.21
C ILE A 494 13.99 52.62 -21.37
N THR A 495 14.04 53.52 -20.41
CA THR A 495 15.06 54.57 -20.30
C THR A 495 16.04 54.13 -19.20
N GLY A 496 17.36 54.10 -19.53
CA GLY A 496 18.43 53.74 -18.58
C GLY A 496 18.60 54.70 -17.38
N LYS A 497 17.61 55.56 -17.14
CA LYS A 497 17.66 56.61 -16.07
C LYS A 497 17.30 55.99 -14.69
N THR A 498 16.58 54.87 -14.63
CA THR A 498 16.18 54.23 -13.38
C THR A 498 17.11 53.08 -13.04
N PHE A 499 17.23 52.73 -11.74
CA PHE A 499 18.03 51.60 -11.27
C PHE A 499 17.61 50.28 -11.93
N PHE A 500 16.30 50.02 -11.96
CA PHE A 500 15.75 48.84 -12.65
C PHE A 500 15.97 48.85 -14.15
N GLY A 501 15.89 50.03 -14.80
CA GLY A 501 16.17 50.17 -16.23
C GLY A 501 17.65 49.81 -16.58
N ARG A 502 18.61 50.07 -15.69
CA ARG A 502 20.01 49.68 -15.89
C ARG A 502 20.23 48.18 -15.77
N ILE A 503 19.53 47.52 -14.82
CA ILE A 503 19.59 46.10 -14.65
C ILE A 503 19.02 45.38 -15.88
N ILE A 504 17.87 45.81 -16.37
CA ILE A 504 17.20 45.23 -17.57
C ILE A 504 18.09 45.45 -18.82
N LEU A 505 18.65 46.65 -19.03
CA LEU A 505 19.57 46.91 -20.18
C LEU A 505 20.87 46.06 -20.08
N GLY A 506 21.37 45.84 -18.86
CA GLY A 506 22.49 44.95 -18.61
C GLY A 506 22.17 43.48 -18.99
N PHE A 507 20.98 43.01 -18.63
CA PHE A 507 20.47 41.70 -18.99
C PHE A 507 20.26 41.57 -20.52
N GLU A 508 19.71 42.57 -21.18
CA GLU A 508 19.54 42.63 -22.64
C GLU A 508 20.88 42.54 -23.38
N SER A 509 21.91 43.27 -22.90
CA SER A 509 23.26 43.18 -23.46
C SER A 509 23.87 41.78 -23.28
N TYR A 510 23.61 41.12 -22.14
CA TYR A 510 24.02 39.72 -21.93
C TYR A 510 23.30 38.78 -22.87
N LEU A 511 21.97 38.94 -22.98
CA LEU A 511 21.12 38.12 -23.85
C LEU A 511 21.56 38.26 -25.33
N THR A 512 21.86 39.49 -25.80
CA THR A 512 22.35 39.71 -27.15
C THR A 512 23.67 38.97 -27.41
N ARG A 513 24.65 39.04 -26.47
CA ARG A 513 25.89 38.29 -26.58
C ARG A 513 25.68 36.77 -26.62
N PHE A 514 24.74 36.27 -25.80
CA PHE A 514 24.37 34.85 -25.81
C PHE A 514 23.74 34.43 -27.13
N THR A 515 22.86 35.27 -27.67
CA THR A 515 22.21 35.05 -28.98
C THR A 515 23.27 35.02 -30.11
N ASP A 516 24.24 35.96 -30.10
CA ASP A 516 25.33 35.95 -31.04
C ASP A 516 26.19 34.69 -30.97
N TRP A 517 26.46 34.21 -29.74
CA TRP A 517 27.22 32.97 -29.55
C TRP A 517 26.43 31.75 -30.07
N VAL A 518 25.13 31.65 -29.79
CA VAL A 518 24.24 30.57 -30.28
C VAL A 518 24.15 30.63 -31.80
N SER A 519 24.02 31.82 -32.40
CA SER A 519 24.03 32.03 -33.84
C SER A 519 25.35 31.58 -34.50
N GLY A 520 26.47 31.87 -33.86
CA GLY A 520 27.78 31.36 -34.31
C GLY A 520 27.88 29.84 -34.28
N LEU A 521 27.37 29.21 -33.21
CA LEU A 521 27.32 27.75 -33.08
C LEU A 521 26.40 27.13 -34.14
N LEU A 522 25.23 27.73 -34.39
CA LEU A 522 24.31 27.28 -35.42
C LEU A 522 24.94 27.33 -36.83
N ASN A 523 25.61 28.43 -37.18
CA ASN A 523 26.28 28.54 -38.44
C ASN A 523 27.37 27.46 -38.59
N TRP A 524 28.17 27.20 -37.54
CA TRP A 524 29.13 26.13 -37.55
C TRP A 524 28.51 24.74 -37.74
N CYS A 525 27.38 24.48 -37.10
CA CYS A 525 26.63 23.21 -37.24
C CYS A 525 26.09 23.03 -38.67
N LEU A 526 25.60 24.10 -39.29
CA LEU A 526 25.10 24.07 -40.67
C LEU A 526 26.24 23.85 -41.68
N ASP A 527 27.37 24.51 -41.48
CA ASP A 527 28.56 24.34 -42.34
C ASP A 527 29.19 22.94 -42.21
N HIS A 528 29.00 22.29 -41.04
CA HIS A 528 29.61 21.00 -40.73
C HIS A 528 28.54 19.93 -40.39
N TYR A 529 27.44 19.83 -41.15
CA TYR A 529 26.28 19.00 -40.84
C TYR A 529 26.61 17.51 -40.58
N ILE A 530 27.58 16.90 -41.33
CA ILE A 530 28.00 15.50 -41.14
C ILE A 530 28.63 15.31 -39.76
N LYS A 531 29.53 16.24 -39.36
CA LYS A 531 30.17 16.19 -38.03
C LYS A 531 29.16 16.38 -36.93
N THR A 532 28.22 17.31 -37.11
CA THR A 532 27.13 17.57 -36.17
C THR A 532 26.27 16.32 -35.95
N ILE A 533 25.81 15.66 -37.03
CA ILE A 533 25.04 14.43 -36.94
C ILE A 533 25.88 13.32 -36.28
N ALA A 534 27.14 13.14 -36.61
CA ALA A 534 28.02 12.14 -36.01
C ALA A 534 28.18 12.38 -34.51
N VAL A 535 28.40 13.61 -34.07
CA VAL A 535 28.48 13.97 -32.65
C VAL A 535 27.19 13.68 -31.91
N VAL A 536 26.06 14.05 -32.49
CA VAL A 536 24.73 13.79 -31.90
C VAL A 536 24.49 12.29 -31.76
N LEU A 537 24.78 11.48 -32.77
CA LEU A 537 24.63 10.02 -32.70
C LEU A 537 25.55 9.38 -31.65
N VAL A 538 26.81 9.82 -31.60
CA VAL A 538 27.74 9.34 -30.56
C VAL A 538 27.26 9.71 -29.16
N LEU A 539 26.78 10.93 -28.96
CA LEU A 539 26.23 11.36 -27.66
C LEU A 539 24.95 10.61 -27.33
N PHE A 540 24.07 10.40 -28.32
CA PHE A 540 22.82 9.66 -28.10
C PHE A 540 23.05 8.20 -27.69
N PHE A 541 23.85 7.47 -28.47
CA PHE A 541 24.18 6.08 -28.15
C PHE A 541 25.07 5.99 -26.91
N GLY A 542 26.01 6.91 -26.73
CA GLY A 542 26.87 6.97 -25.56
C GLY A 542 26.09 7.27 -24.26
N SER A 543 25.14 8.21 -24.30
CA SER A 543 24.30 8.50 -23.13
C SER A 543 23.27 7.42 -22.85
N THR A 544 22.65 6.84 -23.88
CA THR A 544 21.59 5.85 -23.69
C THR A 544 22.17 4.46 -23.38
N ILE A 545 23.08 3.96 -24.25
CA ILE A 545 23.65 2.61 -24.08
C ILE A 545 24.82 2.62 -23.11
N GLY A 546 25.70 3.64 -23.20
CA GLY A 546 26.90 3.71 -22.37
C GLY A 546 26.62 3.97 -20.90
N LEU A 547 25.67 4.84 -20.56
CA LEU A 547 25.35 5.13 -19.17
C LEU A 547 24.49 4.00 -18.52
N MET A 548 23.56 3.42 -19.26
CA MET A 548 22.80 2.27 -18.76
C MET A 548 23.66 1.01 -18.70
N GLY A 549 24.36 0.66 -19.76
CA GLY A 549 25.25 -0.52 -19.83
C GLY A 549 26.47 -0.41 -18.91
N GLY A 550 26.94 0.79 -18.62
CA GLY A 550 28.01 1.06 -17.65
C GLY A 550 27.53 1.04 -16.18
N GLY A 551 26.24 0.86 -15.92
CA GLY A 551 25.69 0.81 -14.58
C GLY A 551 25.58 2.17 -13.87
N PHE A 552 25.77 3.29 -14.61
CA PHE A 552 25.64 4.65 -14.04
C PHE A 552 24.18 5.06 -13.80
N ILE A 553 23.25 4.48 -14.55
CA ILE A 553 21.81 4.69 -14.37
C ILE A 553 21.18 3.32 -14.14
N GLY A 554 20.75 3.06 -12.91
CA GLY A 554 19.99 1.85 -12.58
C GLY A 554 18.49 2.02 -12.83
N GLY A 555 17.77 0.90 -13.00
CA GLY A 555 16.31 0.90 -13.05
C GLY A 555 15.72 0.47 -11.70
N GLU A 556 14.63 1.10 -11.29
CA GLU A 556 13.82 0.68 -10.14
C GLU A 556 12.36 1.05 -10.37
N PHE A 557 11.44 0.43 -9.65
CA PHE A 557 10.01 0.70 -9.85
C PHE A 557 9.64 2.06 -9.29
N PHE A 558 9.80 2.25 -7.98
CA PHE A 558 9.71 3.54 -7.31
C PHE A 558 11.09 3.99 -6.85
N ALA A 559 11.35 5.29 -6.90
CA ALA A 559 12.51 5.84 -6.22
C ALA A 559 12.34 5.64 -4.69
N ALA A 560 13.44 5.29 -4.02
CA ALA A 560 13.43 5.20 -2.56
C ALA A 560 12.95 6.53 -1.96
N SER A 561 11.84 6.48 -1.23
CA SER A 561 11.28 7.64 -0.54
C SER A 561 11.71 7.67 0.91
N ASP A 562 11.89 8.86 1.46
CA ASP A 562 12.22 9.05 2.86
C ASP A 562 11.00 9.57 3.63
N SER A 563 10.16 8.64 4.11
CA SER A 563 8.99 8.94 4.94
C SER A 563 9.34 9.33 6.38
N GLY A 564 10.64 9.22 6.77
CA GLY A 564 11.05 9.38 8.16
C GLY A 564 10.63 8.22 9.07
N GLU A 565 10.26 7.07 8.49
CA GLU A 565 9.86 5.88 9.24
C GLU A 565 10.60 4.64 8.72
N PHE A 566 10.90 3.73 9.62
CA PHE A 566 11.38 2.38 9.29
C PHE A 566 10.89 1.36 10.29
N LEU A 567 10.77 0.12 9.87
CA LEU A 567 10.38 -1.01 10.71
C LEU A 567 11.64 -1.75 11.15
N VAL A 568 11.68 -2.14 12.41
CA VAL A 568 12.61 -3.10 12.96
C VAL A 568 11.85 -4.38 13.25
N GLN A 569 12.10 -5.41 12.48
CA GLN A 569 11.50 -6.73 12.65
C GLN A 569 12.51 -7.63 13.34
N ILE A 570 12.06 -8.29 14.41
CA ILE A 570 12.87 -9.19 15.23
C ILE A 570 12.24 -10.57 15.13
N GLU A 571 12.98 -11.53 14.62
CA GLU A 571 12.58 -12.91 14.53
C GLU A 571 13.45 -13.77 15.46
N MET A 572 12.81 -14.38 16.43
CA MET A 572 13.40 -15.34 17.35
C MET A 572 13.43 -16.74 16.73
N PRO A 573 14.13 -17.71 17.30
CA PRO A 573 13.97 -19.12 16.91
C PRO A 573 12.49 -19.54 16.90
N LYS A 574 12.11 -20.40 15.99
CA LYS A 574 10.71 -20.79 15.74
C LYS A 574 9.98 -21.38 16.96
N ASP A 575 10.72 -21.93 17.90
CA ASP A 575 10.24 -22.48 19.17
C ASP A 575 10.14 -21.46 20.32
N ALA A 576 10.48 -20.18 20.04
CA ALA A 576 10.46 -19.14 21.07
C ALA A 576 9.02 -18.77 21.47
N SER A 577 8.82 -18.64 22.79
CA SER A 577 7.54 -18.16 23.32
C SER A 577 7.37 -16.64 23.13
N LEU A 578 6.12 -16.18 23.20
CA LEU A 578 5.79 -14.74 23.15
C LEU A 578 6.54 -13.94 24.24
N GLU A 579 6.74 -14.54 25.43
CA GLU A 579 7.47 -13.90 26.53
C GLU A 579 8.95 -13.70 26.21
N GLN A 580 9.59 -14.69 25.58
CA GLN A 580 10.98 -14.60 25.15
C GLN A 580 11.15 -13.54 24.06
N THR A 581 10.25 -13.52 23.09
CA THR A 581 10.21 -12.51 22.02
C THR A 581 9.99 -11.12 22.63
N ASN A 582 9.04 -11.00 23.56
CA ASN A 582 8.77 -9.76 24.28
C ASN A 582 10.01 -9.23 25.02
N PHE A 583 10.73 -10.11 25.72
CA PHE A 583 11.96 -9.73 26.45
C PHE A 583 13.06 -9.22 25.51
N MET A 584 13.24 -9.88 24.35
CA MET A 584 14.23 -9.42 23.37
C MET A 584 13.80 -8.10 22.72
N THR A 585 12.51 -7.94 22.44
CA THR A 585 11.95 -6.70 21.88
C THR A 585 12.12 -5.51 22.84
N GLN A 586 11.96 -5.72 24.16
CA GLN A 586 12.19 -4.67 25.15
C GLN A 586 13.65 -4.17 25.17
N LYS A 587 14.63 -5.04 24.90
CA LYS A 587 16.04 -4.62 24.75
C LYS A 587 16.23 -3.74 23.53
N ALA A 588 15.55 -4.07 22.40
CA ALA A 588 15.58 -3.26 21.20
C ALA A 588 14.94 -1.89 21.42
N GLU A 589 13.77 -1.85 22.07
CA GLU A 589 13.10 -0.59 22.43
C GLU A 589 13.95 0.31 23.30
N ALA A 590 14.60 -0.27 24.33
CA ALA A 590 15.48 0.47 25.23
C ALA A 590 16.69 1.06 24.51
N PHE A 591 17.24 0.34 23.54
CA PHE A 591 18.31 0.83 22.68
C PHE A 591 17.81 1.97 21.77
N LEU A 592 16.70 1.76 21.05
CA LEU A 592 16.14 2.72 20.09
C LEU A 592 15.75 4.04 20.76
N LYS A 593 15.25 4.01 21.99
CA LYS A 593 14.91 5.22 22.76
C LYS A 593 16.08 6.18 22.98
N ASN A 594 17.29 5.66 23.00
CA ASN A 594 18.51 6.43 23.25
C ASN A 594 19.21 6.85 21.95
N GLU A 595 18.69 6.46 20.79
CA GLU A 595 19.24 6.82 19.48
C GLU A 595 18.79 8.23 19.09
N GLU A 596 19.71 9.04 18.55
CA GLU A 596 19.59 10.49 18.35
C GLU A 596 18.41 10.90 17.46
N TYR A 597 18.13 10.12 16.38
CA TYR A 597 17.13 10.47 15.39
C TYR A 597 15.78 9.79 15.62
N VAL A 598 15.60 9.02 16.69
CA VAL A 598 14.34 8.36 17.02
C VAL A 598 13.43 9.31 17.77
N HIS A 599 12.23 9.55 17.22
CA HIS A 599 11.22 10.42 17.84
C HIS A 599 10.22 9.61 18.67
N SER A 600 9.65 8.56 18.11
CA SER A 600 8.67 7.67 18.76
C SER A 600 8.76 6.26 18.23
N GLN A 601 8.20 5.31 18.95
CA GLN A 601 8.21 3.90 18.59
C GLN A 601 6.88 3.24 18.93
N ILE A 602 6.33 2.48 17.97
CA ILE A 602 5.14 1.66 18.15
C ILE A 602 5.57 0.20 18.01
N THR A 603 5.35 -0.58 19.03
CA THR A 603 5.79 -1.98 19.07
C THR A 603 4.61 -2.93 19.07
N THR A 604 4.68 -3.97 18.24
CA THR A 604 3.78 -5.11 18.25
C THR A 604 4.60 -6.40 18.39
N ILE A 605 4.20 -7.28 19.28
CA ILE A 605 4.80 -8.59 19.47
C ILE A 605 3.73 -9.64 19.20
N GLY A 606 4.09 -10.73 18.53
CA GLY A 606 3.15 -11.75 18.10
C GLY A 606 2.41 -11.40 16.82
N GLN A 607 2.74 -10.29 16.18
CA GLN A 607 2.18 -9.86 14.90
C GLN A 607 3.18 -8.96 14.18
N THR A 608 3.32 -9.13 12.87
CA THR A 608 4.09 -8.25 11.98
C THR A 608 3.21 -7.75 10.85
N SER A 609 3.62 -6.64 10.23
CA SER A 609 2.95 -6.07 9.04
C SER A 609 3.36 -6.75 7.73
N GLU A 610 4.02 -7.90 7.78
CA GLU A 610 4.38 -8.69 6.59
C GLU A 610 3.12 -9.25 5.93
N GLY A 611 2.92 -8.85 4.67
CA GLY A 611 1.82 -9.32 3.83
C GLY A 611 0.57 -8.43 3.88
N LEU A 612 -0.07 -8.32 2.73
CA LEU A 612 -1.35 -7.63 2.55
C LEU A 612 -2.47 -8.64 2.88
N GLY A 613 -3.03 -8.59 4.08
CA GLY A 613 -4.12 -9.48 4.46
C GLY A 613 -4.18 -9.83 5.95
N ALA A 614 -4.83 -10.94 6.27
CA ALA A 614 -4.97 -11.42 7.65
C ALA A 614 -3.59 -11.74 8.24
N SER A 615 -3.16 -10.97 9.22
CA SER A 615 -1.92 -11.23 9.94
C SER A 615 -2.14 -12.34 10.96
N GLN A 616 -1.39 -13.42 10.83
CA GLN A 616 -1.38 -14.50 11.78
C GLN A 616 -0.68 -14.08 13.08
N ALA A 617 -1.15 -14.57 14.21
CA ALA A 617 -0.41 -14.47 15.46
C ALA A 617 0.83 -15.38 15.40
N THR A 618 2.02 -14.79 15.54
CA THR A 618 3.29 -15.48 15.38
C THR A 618 4.19 -15.16 16.59
N ALA A 619 4.16 -16.03 17.59
CA ALA A 619 4.78 -15.78 18.90
C ALA A 619 6.28 -15.41 18.83
N TYR A 620 7.01 -15.94 17.86
CA TYR A 620 8.46 -15.72 17.71
C TYR A 620 8.82 -14.46 16.90
N LYS A 621 7.83 -13.67 16.44
CA LYS A 621 8.07 -12.43 15.67
C LYS A 621 7.60 -11.19 16.44
N SER A 622 8.34 -10.10 16.28
CA SER A 622 7.92 -8.77 16.74
C SER A 622 8.33 -7.69 15.74
N GLU A 623 7.65 -6.56 15.81
CA GLU A 623 7.88 -5.42 14.94
C GLU A 623 7.84 -4.12 15.74
N ILE A 624 8.83 -3.26 15.51
CA ILE A 624 8.89 -1.91 16.05
C ILE A 624 8.84 -0.93 14.89
N ASN A 625 7.76 -0.17 14.78
CA ASN A 625 7.69 0.97 13.87
C ASN A 625 8.39 2.16 14.54
N VAL A 626 9.47 2.60 13.93
CA VAL A 626 10.30 3.69 14.42
C VAL A 626 10.03 4.93 13.59
N LYS A 627 9.50 5.97 14.22
CA LYS A 627 9.36 7.29 13.61
C LYS A 627 10.60 8.13 13.96
N MET A 628 11.25 8.67 12.94
CA MET A 628 12.40 9.54 13.07
C MET A 628 11.98 11.01 13.23
N VAL A 629 12.93 11.84 13.64
CA VAL A 629 12.78 13.30 13.60
C VAL A 629 12.70 13.79 12.15
N GLY A 630 12.15 14.98 11.93
CA GLY A 630 12.01 15.57 10.60
C GLY A 630 13.34 15.70 9.84
N LEU A 631 13.25 15.78 8.51
CA LEU A 631 14.42 15.91 7.61
C LEU A 631 15.30 17.11 7.92
N ASP A 632 14.72 18.16 8.48
CA ASP A 632 15.42 19.38 8.91
C ASP A 632 16.33 19.17 10.14
N LYS A 633 16.16 18.04 10.86
CA LYS A 633 16.85 17.71 12.11
C LYS A 633 17.75 16.48 12.00
N ARG A 634 17.93 15.93 10.81
CA ARG A 634 18.79 14.76 10.59
C ARG A 634 19.59 14.87 9.30
N ASP A 635 20.81 14.37 9.33
CA ASP A 635 21.73 14.42 8.19
C ASP A 635 21.66 13.17 7.30
N GLU A 636 20.92 12.13 7.72
CA GLU A 636 20.89 10.84 7.04
C GLU A 636 19.45 10.44 6.67
N PRO A 637 19.22 9.87 5.48
CA PRO A 637 17.95 9.31 5.10
C PRO A 637 17.59 8.05 5.91
N ALA A 638 16.29 7.76 6.04
CA ALA A 638 15.78 6.69 6.89
C ALA A 638 16.35 5.30 6.52
N ASN A 639 16.51 4.98 5.25
CA ASN A 639 17.05 3.70 4.79
C ASN A 639 18.52 3.49 5.23
N VAL A 640 19.35 4.53 5.16
CA VAL A 640 20.76 4.47 5.60
C VAL A 640 20.83 4.33 7.10
N TYR A 641 20.03 5.11 7.83
CA TYR A 641 19.98 5.05 9.28
C TYR A 641 19.45 3.70 9.78
N ALA A 642 18.42 3.15 9.15
CA ALA A 642 17.89 1.81 9.43
C ALA A 642 18.96 0.73 9.30
N ALA A 643 19.74 0.74 8.20
CA ALA A 643 20.84 -0.22 7.99
C ALA A 643 21.96 -0.10 9.04
N LYS A 644 22.25 1.11 9.52
CA LYS A 644 23.20 1.33 10.62
C LYS A 644 22.66 0.82 11.95
N THR A 645 21.39 1.10 12.21
CA THR A 645 20.66 0.67 13.42
C THR A 645 20.61 -0.85 13.50
N LYS A 646 20.35 -1.55 12.41
CA LYS A 646 20.39 -3.00 12.32
C LYS A 646 21.71 -3.57 12.84
N ARG A 647 22.85 -3.06 12.32
CA ARG A 647 24.19 -3.55 12.71
C ARG A 647 24.47 -3.37 14.21
N LYS A 648 23.87 -2.37 14.84
CA LYS A 648 23.98 -2.15 16.28
C LYS A 648 23.07 -3.12 17.04
N LEU A 649 21.82 -3.31 16.58
CA LEU A 649 20.86 -4.22 17.20
C LEU A 649 21.30 -5.68 17.13
N GLU A 650 21.87 -6.14 16.01
CA GLU A 650 22.39 -7.52 15.86
C GLU A 650 23.46 -7.85 16.91
N LYS A 651 24.22 -6.87 17.38
CA LYS A 651 25.20 -7.07 18.46
C LYS A 651 24.56 -7.19 19.84
N ILE A 652 23.38 -6.60 20.03
CA ILE A 652 22.65 -6.57 21.31
C ILE A 652 21.71 -7.77 21.42
N LEU A 653 21.06 -8.13 20.30
CA LEU A 653 20.03 -9.15 20.24
C LEU A 653 20.62 -10.50 19.76
N VAL A 654 21.56 -11.02 20.54
CA VAL A 654 22.21 -12.30 20.22
C VAL A 654 21.17 -13.42 20.21
N GLY A 655 21.13 -14.21 19.14
CA GLY A 655 20.19 -15.32 18.95
C GLY A 655 18.86 -14.92 18.28
N ALA A 656 18.67 -13.66 17.93
CA ALA A 656 17.56 -13.19 17.13
C ALA A 656 18.03 -12.73 15.74
N LYS A 657 17.20 -12.94 14.71
CA LYS A 657 17.38 -12.37 13.38
C LYS A 657 16.73 -10.99 13.37
N VAL A 658 17.48 -9.96 13.00
CA VAL A 658 17.01 -8.58 12.95
C VAL A 658 16.96 -8.13 11.50
N LYS A 659 15.81 -7.60 11.08
CA LYS A 659 15.63 -6.94 9.79
C LYS A 659 15.26 -5.48 10.02
N THR A 660 15.69 -4.62 9.12
CA THR A 660 15.21 -3.23 9.08
C THR A 660 14.69 -2.92 7.70
N VAL A 661 13.42 -2.53 7.63
CA VAL A 661 12.72 -2.28 6.38
C VAL A 661 12.27 -0.82 6.35
N PRO A 662 12.66 -0.02 5.36
CA PRO A 662 12.11 1.33 5.19
C PRO A 662 10.59 1.26 4.98
N VAL A 663 9.88 2.28 5.46
CA VAL A 663 8.46 2.44 5.16
C VAL A 663 8.34 3.23 3.86
N GLY A 664 7.74 2.62 2.84
CA GLY A 664 7.54 3.23 1.54
C GLY A 664 6.47 4.33 1.54
N ILE A 665 6.26 4.96 0.38
CA ILE A 665 5.25 6.02 0.18
C ILE A 665 3.83 5.54 0.58
N LEU A 666 3.55 4.24 0.45
CA LEU A 666 2.26 3.65 0.83
C LEU A 666 2.06 3.55 2.35
N GLY A 667 3.07 3.88 3.16
CA GLY A 667 3.00 3.78 4.63
C GLY A 667 3.06 2.35 5.17
N THR A 668 3.41 1.39 4.31
CA THR A 668 3.62 -0.03 4.64
C THR A 668 5.10 -0.38 4.53
N ALA A 669 5.49 -1.52 5.13
CA ALA A 669 6.79 -2.12 4.83
C ALA A 669 6.93 -2.26 3.31
N GLU A 670 8.07 -1.82 2.77
CA GLU A 670 8.36 -2.11 1.37
C GLU A 670 8.48 -3.63 1.23
N ASP A 671 7.69 -4.22 0.33
CA ASP A 671 7.87 -5.60 -0.08
C ASP A 671 9.30 -5.77 -0.63
N ALA A 672 9.80 -6.99 -0.59
CA ALA A 672 11.14 -7.28 -1.08
C ALA A 672 11.33 -6.71 -2.50
N THR A 673 12.26 -5.76 -2.63
CA THR A 673 12.56 -5.12 -3.93
C THR A 673 13.19 -6.09 -4.92
N LEU A 674 13.88 -7.10 -4.37
CA LEU A 674 14.46 -8.22 -5.14
C LEU A 674 13.63 -9.47 -4.87
N GLY A 675 13.08 -10.06 -5.92
CA GLY A 675 12.27 -11.27 -5.85
C GLY A 675 12.57 -12.22 -7.00
N LEU A 676 12.87 -13.49 -6.70
CA LEU A 676 12.96 -14.57 -7.68
C LEU A 676 12.04 -15.70 -7.22
N ILE A 677 10.95 -15.92 -7.96
CA ILE A 677 9.99 -16.96 -7.68
C ILE A 677 10.39 -18.20 -8.50
N VAL A 678 10.81 -19.24 -7.81
CA VAL A 678 11.20 -20.52 -8.39
C VAL A 678 10.02 -21.47 -8.27
N THR A 679 9.54 -21.99 -9.37
CA THR A 679 8.46 -22.99 -9.42
C THR A 679 9.00 -24.37 -9.78
N GLY A 680 8.41 -25.41 -9.24
CA GLY A 680 8.85 -26.79 -9.49
C GLY A 680 7.76 -27.82 -9.29
N PRO A 681 8.01 -29.08 -9.68
CA PRO A 681 7.05 -30.19 -9.49
C PRO A 681 6.80 -30.50 -8.02
N ASN A 682 7.75 -30.21 -7.14
CA ASN A 682 7.66 -30.32 -5.70
C ASN A 682 8.53 -29.23 -5.03
N VAL A 683 8.30 -29.01 -3.73
CA VAL A 683 9.00 -28.01 -2.94
C VAL A 683 10.50 -28.28 -2.87
N GLU A 684 10.93 -29.55 -2.79
CA GLU A 684 12.34 -29.92 -2.63
C GLU A 684 13.17 -29.52 -3.86
N THR A 685 12.64 -29.73 -5.08
CA THR A 685 13.36 -29.38 -6.33
C THR A 685 13.40 -27.85 -6.52
N ALA A 686 12.31 -27.16 -6.21
CA ALA A 686 12.27 -25.69 -6.23
C ALA A 686 13.24 -25.09 -5.21
N MET A 687 13.26 -25.63 -3.98
CA MET A 687 14.14 -25.23 -2.90
C MET A 687 15.63 -25.40 -3.25
N ALA A 688 15.99 -26.51 -3.88
CA ALA A 688 17.38 -26.76 -4.27
C ALA A 688 17.90 -25.67 -5.22
N PHE A 689 17.12 -25.30 -6.22
CA PHE A 689 17.48 -24.24 -7.15
C PHE A 689 17.42 -22.84 -6.49
N ALA A 690 16.42 -22.60 -5.65
CA ALA A 690 16.28 -21.34 -4.90
C ALA A 690 17.48 -21.10 -3.97
N LYS A 691 17.96 -22.13 -3.26
CA LYS A 691 19.19 -22.05 -2.43
C LYS A 691 20.45 -21.75 -3.27
N ALA A 692 20.54 -22.30 -4.47
CA ALA A 692 21.66 -21.98 -5.37
C ALA A 692 21.57 -20.51 -5.84
N ALA A 693 20.38 -20.04 -6.21
CA ALA A 693 20.14 -18.65 -6.61
C ALA A 693 20.36 -17.66 -5.45
N GLU A 694 19.96 -18.00 -4.24
CA GLU A 694 20.19 -17.24 -3.01
C GLU A 694 21.70 -17.05 -2.76
N LYS A 695 22.46 -18.12 -2.87
CA LYS A 695 23.92 -18.08 -2.69
C LYS A 695 24.59 -17.11 -3.66
N GLU A 696 24.14 -17.08 -4.91
CA GLU A 696 24.65 -16.12 -5.88
C GLU A 696 24.24 -14.68 -5.55
N LEU A 697 23.00 -14.46 -5.11
CA LEU A 697 22.53 -13.11 -4.71
C LEU A 697 23.37 -12.55 -3.54
N ARG A 698 23.73 -13.38 -2.56
CA ARG A 698 24.57 -12.96 -1.41
C ARG A 698 25.97 -12.47 -1.83
N THR A 699 26.42 -12.78 -3.04
CA THR A 699 27.73 -12.32 -3.58
C THR A 699 27.63 -10.96 -4.30
N ILE A 700 26.43 -10.41 -4.50
CA ILE A 700 26.20 -9.17 -5.24
C ILE A 700 26.20 -7.98 -4.27
N PRO A 701 27.08 -6.98 -4.49
CA PRO A 701 27.10 -5.78 -3.66
C PRO A 701 25.77 -5.01 -3.73
N GLY A 702 25.28 -4.57 -2.57
CA GLY A 702 24.04 -3.81 -2.46
C GLY A 702 22.80 -4.69 -2.21
N ALA A 703 22.87 -6.01 -2.37
CA ALA A 703 21.81 -6.93 -1.98
C ALA A 703 21.90 -7.21 -0.46
N THR A 704 20.81 -7.00 0.24
CA THR A 704 20.69 -7.17 1.70
C THR A 704 19.39 -7.86 2.05
N GLU A 705 19.20 -8.25 3.32
CA GLU A 705 17.98 -8.91 3.82
C GLU A 705 17.58 -10.14 2.97
N ILE A 706 18.57 -10.94 2.55
CA ILE A 706 18.34 -12.06 1.66
C ILE A 706 17.82 -13.26 2.44
N GLU A 707 16.67 -13.77 2.01
CA GLU A 707 16.00 -14.91 2.63
C GLU A 707 15.18 -15.72 1.62
N LEU A 708 14.85 -16.94 2.02
CA LEU A 708 13.90 -17.79 1.30
C LEU A 708 12.52 -17.67 1.95
N SER A 709 11.46 -17.69 1.15
CA SER A 709 10.08 -17.65 1.68
C SER A 709 9.72 -18.92 2.44
N VAL A 710 10.24 -20.06 1.99
CA VAL A 710 10.03 -21.35 2.66
C VAL A 710 11.26 -21.64 3.51
N GLU A 711 11.07 -21.66 4.81
CA GLU A 711 12.10 -22.01 5.80
C GLU A 711 11.70 -23.30 6.52
N ASP A 712 12.66 -24.20 6.71
CA ASP A 712 12.52 -25.39 7.54
C ASP A 712 12.64 -25.02 9.02
N GLY A 713 12.09 -25.84 9.90
CA GLY A 713 12.41 -25.77 11.32
C GLY A 713 11.30 -25.43 12.27
N ASN A 714 10.03 -25.40 11.85
CA ASN A 714 8.95 -25.39 12.82
C ASN A 714 8.91 -26.72 13.55
N PRO A 715 9.18 -26.76 14.87
CA PRO A 715 9.08 -27.98 15.63
C PRO A 715 7.63 -28.44 15.68
N GLU A 716 7.39 -29.69 15.34
CA GLU A 716 6.06 -30.31 15.43
C GLU A 716 6.13 -31.69 16.08
N VAL A 717 5.03 -32.08 16.69
CA VAL A 717 4.85 -33.43 17.23
C VAL A 717 3.98 -34.21 16.26
N ASN A 718 4.56 -35.19 15.58
CA ASN A 718 3.86 -36.05 14.64
C ASN A 718 3.27 -37.26 15.38
N VAL A 719 1.96 -37.45 15.23
CA VAL A 719 1.21 -38.55 15.82
C VAL A 719 0.72 -39.51 14.69
N GLN A 720 1.39 -40.60 14.50
CA GLN A 720 1.03 -41.64 13.52
C GLN A 720 0.14 -42.68 14.14
N VAL A 721 -1.11 -42.72 13.75
CA VAL A 721 -2.14 -43.64 14.26
C VAL A 721 -2.09 -44.96 13.49
N ASP A 722 -1.98 -46.10 14.23
CA ASP A 722 -2.23 -47.46 13.71
C ASP A 722 -3.74 -47.66 13.67
N ARG A 723 -4.34 -47.56 12.48
CA ARG A 723 -5.79 -47.61 12.28
C ARG A 723 -6.42 -48.94 12.71
N ASP A 724 -5.69 -50.05 12.50
CA ASP A 724 -6.21 -51.41 12.86
C ASP A 724 -6.24 -51.59 14.37
N LYS A 725 -5.20 -51.17 15.07
CA LYS A 725 -5.18 -51.16 16.54
C LYS A 725 -6.22 -50.20 17.12
N MET A 726 -6.34 -49.00 16.58
CA MET A 726 -7.34 -48.03 17.02
C MET A 726 -8.76 -48.58 16.90
N ALA A 727 -9.10 -49.17 15.73
CA ALA A 727 -10.41 -49.77 15.48
C ALA A 727 -10.68 -50.99 16.40
N ALA A 728 -9.67 -51.86 16.61
CA ALA A 728 -9.79 -53.02 17.52
C ALA A 728 -10.05 -52.57 18.97
N LEU A 729 -9.52 -51.42 19.38
CA LEU A 729 -9.77 -50.79 20.69
C LEU A 729 -11.10 -50.02 20.74
N GLY A 730 -11.90 -49.96 19.67
CA GLY A 730 -13.21 -49.31 19.65
C GLY A 730 -13.13 -47.80 19.62
N LEU A 731 -12.09 -47.23 19.01
CA LEU A 731 -11.91 -45.80 18.83
C LEU A 731 -12.05 -45.43 17.35
N SER A 732 -12.57 -44.21 17.09
CA SER A 732 -12.59 -43.60 15.76
C SER A 732 -11.54 -42.49 15.65
N LEU A 733 -11.05 -42.24 14.44
CA LEU A 733 -10.09 -41.15 14.21
C LEU A 733 -10.68 -39.79 14.57
N GLN A 734 -11.99 -39.63 14.33
CA GLN A 734 -12.71 -38.41 14.71
C GLN A 734 -12.69 -38.18 16.23
N THR A 735 -13.01 -39.22 17.02
CA THR A 735 -12.96 -39.14 18.49
C THR A 735 -11.56 -38.83 18.99
N VAL A 736 -10.54 -39.43 18.37
CA VAL A 736 -9.14 -39.18 18.72
C VAL A 736 -8.77 -37.72 18.39
N GLY A 737 -9.08 -37.23 17.20
CA GLY A 737 -8.79 -35.86 16.75
C GLY A 737 -9.47 -34.82 17.64
N MET A 738 -10.81 -34.92 17.86
CA MET A 738 -11.55 -33.98 18.71
C MET A 738 -11.04 -33.97 20.16
N THR A 739 -10.66 -35.14 20.69
CA THR A 739 -10.10 -35.22 22.06
C THR A 739 -8.75 -34.52 22.13
N MET A 740 -7.87 -34.74 21.17
CA MET A 740 -6.57 -34.09 21.08
C MET A 740 -6.70 -32.57 20.88
N GLN A 741 -7.55 -32.13 19.98
CA GLN A 741 -7.84 -30.74 19.72
C GLN A 741 -8.30 -30.02 20.98
N THR A 742 -9.33 -30.56 21.65
CA THR A 742 -9.85 -29.95 22.89
C THR A 742 -8.80 -29.98 24.02
N ALA A 743 -8.01 -31.04 24.12
CA ALA A 743 -6.98 -31.18 25.16
C ALA A 743 -5.87 -30.11 25.04
N PHE A 744 -5.38 -29.86 23.82
CA PHE A 744 -4.20 -29.03 23.57
C PHE A 744 -4.55 -27.60 23.08
N SER A 745 -5.38 -27.44 22.06
CA SER A 745 -5.84 -26.14 21.54
C SER A 745 -6.94 -25.52 22.38
N GLY A 746 -7.81 -26.35 22.92
CA GLY A 746 -9.02 -25.92 23.62
C GLY A 746 -10.24 -25.92 22.71
N ASN A 747 -11.43 -25.84 23.31
CA ASN A 747 -12.69 -25.64 22.64
C ASN A 747 -13.42 -24.44 23.21
N THR A 748 -13.83 -23.50 22.36
CA THR A 748 -14.46 -22.20 22.71
C THR A 748 -15.90 -22.07 22.21
N ASP A 749 -16.55 -23.17 21.85
CA ASP A 749 -17.95 -23.18 21.37
C ASP A 749 -18.95 -22.72 22.46
N GLY A 750 -18.59 -22.89 23.73
CA GLY A 750 -19.40 -22.46 24.87
C GLY A 750 -19.31 -20.95 25.10
N LYS A 751 -20.45 -20.29 25.36
CA LYS A 751 -20.49 -18.86 25.66
C LYS A 751 -21.03 -18.58 27.05
N PHE A 752 -20.28 -17.89 27.87
CA PHE A 752 -20.67 -17.42 29.19
C PHE A 752 -21.30 -16.05 29.13
N ARG A 753 -22.48 -15.86 29.75
CA ARG A 753 -23.18 -14.59 29.71
C ARG A 753 -22.97 -13.78 30.99
N ALA A 754 -22.30 -12.61 30.86
CA ALA A 754 -22.16 -11.63 31.93
C ALA A 754 -22.84 -10.32 31.54
N GLY A 755 -24.03 -10.07 32.11
CA GLY A 755 -24.85 -8.90 31.77
C GLY A 755 -25.34 -8.93 30.32
N GLU A 756 -24.92 -7.94 29.54
CA GLU A 756 -25.27 -7.80 28.12
C GLU A 756 -24.28 -8.48 27.17
N TYR A 757 -23.13 -8.92 27.68
CA TYR A 757 -22.03 -9.46 26.88
C TYR A 757 -21.86 -10.96 27.06
N GLU A 758 -21.33 -11.61 26.04
CA GLU A 758 -20.97 -13.02 26.05
C GLU A 758 -19.45 -13.15 25.91
N TYR A 759 -18.87 -14.06 26.71
CA TYR A 759 -17.44 -14.38 26.76
C TYR A 759 -17.25 -15.85 26.48
N ASP A 760 -16.11 -16.24 25.97
CA ASP A 760 -15.82 -17.62 25.63
C ASP A 760 -15.62 -18.47 26.89
N ILE A 761 -16.13 -19.70 26.83
CA ILE A 761 -15.79 -20.74 27.77
C ILE A 761 -14.77 -21.63 27.06
N ASN A 762 -13.50 -21.56 27.48
CA ASN A 762 -12.42 -22.33 26.89
C ASN A 762 -12.16 -23.61 27.71
N ILE A 763 -12.50 -24.74 27.11
CA ILE A 763 -12.34 -26.06 27.72
C ILE A 763 -11.06 -26.67 27.20
N LYS A 764 -10.10 -26.93 28.09
CA LYS A 764 -8.78 -27.52 27.74
C LYS A 764 -8.18 -28.28 28.92
N TYR A 765 -7.14 -29.06 28.70
CA TYR A 765 -6.34 -29.61 29.78
C TYR A 765 -5.62 -28.52 30.57
N ASN A 766 -5.38 -28.80 31.86
CA ASN A 766 -4.56 -27.99 32.71
C ASN A 766 -3.17 -27.79 32.06
N ALA A 767 -2.57 -26.63 32.25
CA ALA A 767 -1.24 -26.33 31.71
C ALA A 767 -0.20 -27.37 32.15
N PHE A 768 -0.38 -28.03 33.29
CA PHE A 768 0.52 -29.08 33.77
C PHE A 768 0.46 -30.34 32.92
N ASP A 769 -0.72 -30.69 32.37
CA ASP A 769 -0.98 -31.93 31.62
C ASP A 769 -0.72 -31.79 30.10
N ARG A 770 -0.08 -30.67 29.64
CA ARG A 770 0.22 -30.37 28.25
C ARG A 770 1.55 -29.64 28.04
N LYS A 771 2.57 -30.05 28.80
CA LYS A 771 3.91 -29.43 28.75
C LYS A 771 4.94 -30.18 27.93
N SER A 772 4.73 -31.47 27.71
CA SER A 772 5.74 -32.34 27.12
C SER A 772 5.14 -33.32 26.12
N ILE A 773 5.98 -33.89 25.28
CA ILE A 773 5.61 -34.98 24.36
C ILE A 773 5.11 -36.21 25.10
N ALA A 774 5.62 -36.44 26.33
CA ALA A 774 5.13 -37.49 27.18
C ALA A 774 3.64 -37.31 27.54
N ASP A 775 3.18 -36.07 27.71
CA ASP A 775 1.78 -35.77 27.99
C ASP A 775 0.88 -36.11 26.77
N VAL A 776 1.38 -35.83 25.56
CA VAL A 776 0.71 -36.23 24.32
C VAL A 776 0.60 -37.76 24.25
N SER A 777 1.69 -38.48 24.50
CA SER A 777 1.75 -39.96 24.46
C SER A 777 0.84 -40.62 25.50
N ASN A 778 0.64 -39.94 26.66
CA ASN A 778 -0.17 -40.43 27.76
C ASN A 778 -1.62 -39.95 27.72
N LEU A 779 -2.05 -39.21 26.70
CA LEU A 779 -3.44 -38.79 26.55
C LEU A 779 -4.39 -39.98 26.60
N ILE A 780 -5.48 -39.87 27.38
CA ILE A 780 -6.40 -40.94 27.65
C ILE A 780 -7.68 -40.74 26.84
N PHE A 781 -8.08 -41.82 26.16
CA PHE A 781 -9.34 -41.92 25.43
C PHE A 781 -10.24 -42.92 26.16
N ILE A 782 -11.52 -42.73 26.06
CA ILE A 782 -12.51 -43.66 26.59
C ILE A 782 -13.34 -44.18 25.41
N ASN A 783 -13.34 -45.50 25.18
CA ASN A 783 -14.13 -46.11 24.14
C ASN A 783 -15.60 -46.33 24.58
N ASP A 784 -16.44 -46.79 23.67
CA ASP A 784 -17.86 -47.08 23.93
C ASP A 784 -18.10 -48.17 24.97
N ARG A 785 -17.08 -48.97 25.31
CA ARG A 785 -17.12 -49.99 26.39
C ARG A 785 -16.76 -49.42 27.75
N GLY A 786 -16.34 -48.13 27.80
CA GLY A 786 -15.89 -47.48 29.05
C GLY A 786 -14.42 -47.80 29.42
N GLU A 787 -13.63 -48.42 28.50
CA GLU A 787 -12.25 -48.75 28.70
C GLU A 787 -11.36 -47.53 28.48
N GLN A 788 -10.37 -47.32 29.34
CA GLN A 788 -9.39 -46.25 29.25
C GLN A 788 -8.18 -46.66 28.42
N ILE A 789 -7.93 -45.97 27.33
CA ILE A 789 -6.93 -46.32 26.33
C ILE A 789 -5.97 -45.13 26.21
N LYS A 790 -4.66 -45.36 26.33
CA LYS A 790 -3.64 -44.31 26.13
C LYS A 790 -3.27 -44.22 24.64
N LEU A 791 -2.94 -43.01 24.16
CA LEU A 791 -2.51 -42.75 22.78
C LEU A 791 -1.39 -43.69 22.34
N ILE A 792 -0.37 -43.91 23.19
CA ILE A 792 0.78 -44.75 22.91
C ILE A 792 0.42 -46.23 22.61
N GLN A 793 -0.78 -46.69 22.95
CA GLN A 793 -1.22 -48.07 22.70
C GLN A 793 -1.59 -48.32 21.22
N PHE A 794 -1.96 -47.24 20.50
CA PHE A 794 -2.38 -47.31 19.11
C PHE A 794 -1.74 -46.28 18.19
N ALA A 795 -0.86 -45.42 18.70
CA ALA A 795 -0.18 -44.41 17.93
C ALA A 795 1.31 -44.31 18.31
N THR A 796 2.12 -43.89 17.35
CA THR A 796 3.52 -43.53 17.58
C THR A 796 3.62 -42.00 17.62
N VAL A 797 4.26 -41.46 18.65
CA VAL A 797 4.47 -40.05 18.85
C VAL A 797 5.95 -39.76 18.65
N SER A 798 6.30 -38.85 17.74
CA SER A 798 7.69 -38.49 17.45
C SER A 798 7.81 -36.99 17.21
N GLU A 799 8.97 -36.41 17.57
CA GLU A 799 9.33 -35.06 17.15
C GLU A 799 9.65 -35.08 15.65
N SER A 800 9.17 -34.07 14.97
CA SER A 800 9.50 -33.79 13.57
C SER A 800 9.69 -32.28 13.37
N SER A 801 10.12 -31.92 12.20
CA SER A 801 10.27 -30.53 11.79
C SER A 801 9.54 -30.33 10.47
N GLY A 802 8.62 -29.41 10.42
CA GLY A 802 7.88 -29.07 9.23
C GLY A 802 8.29 -27.72 8.65
N PRO A 803 7.88 -27.42 7.40
CA PRO A 803 8.05 -26.09 6.83
C PRO A 803 7.20 -25.08 7.60
N SER A 804 7.72 -23.84 7.77
CA SER A 804 6.98 -22.76 8.41
C SER A 804 5.88 -22.19 7.52
N GLU A 805 6.11 -22.24 6.22
CA GLU A 805 5.23 -21.74 5.16
C GLU A 805 5.41 -22.62 3.92
N LEU A 806 4.36 -22.85 3.17
CA LEU A 806 4.40 -23.42 1.83
C LEU A 806 3.78 -22.47 0.85
N GLU A 807 4.48 -22.22 -0.25
CA GLU A 807 4.02 -21.35 -1.33
C GLU A 807 3.68 -22.15 -2.58
N ARG A 808 2.67 -21.67 -3.30
CA ARG A 808 2.29 -22.21 -4.61
C ARG A 808 2.01 -21.07 -5.57
N ARG A 809 2.36 -21.26 -6.82
CA ARG A 809 2.05 -20.35 -7.92
C ARG A 809 1.48 -21.13 -9.09
N ASP A 810 0.28 -20.73 -9.52
CA ASP A 810 -0.43 -21.37 -10.64
C ASP A 810 -0.46 -22.90 -10.50
N LYS A 811 -0.85 -23.38 -9.30
CA LYS A 811 -0.92 -24.80 -8.91
C LYS A 811 0.41 -25.54 -8.76
N SER A 812 1.54 -24.90 -9.04
CA SER A 812 2.87 -25.50 -8.88
C SER A 812 3.46 -25.10 -7.51
N ALA A 813 4.23 -25.98 -6.90
CA ALA A 813 4.99 -25.63 -5.70
C ALA A 813 5.99 -24.51 -6.03
N SER A 814 6.12 -23.54 -5.17
CA SER A 814 7.04 -22.42 -5.39
C SER A 814 7.86 -22.08 -4.15
N VAL A 815 9.04 -21.52 -4.38
CA VAL A 815 9.93 -20.97 -3.35
C VAL A 815 10.43 -19.61 -3.86
N THR A 816 10.25 -18.57 -3.07
CA THR A 816 10.68 -17.21 -3.44
C THR A 816 11.98 -16.87 -2.74
N VAL A 817 13.00 -16.46 -3.50
CA VAL A 817 14.20 -15.81 -2.95
C VAL A 817 13.89 -14.33 -2.87
N LYS A 818 13.90 -13.78 -1.65
CA LYS A 818 13.58 -12.37 -1.35
C LYS A 818 14.84 -11.62 -0.95
N GLY A 819 14.88 -10.31 -1.22
CA GLY A 819 15.97 -9.45 -0.78
C GLY A 819 15.61 -7.97 -0.90
N GLN A 820 16.41 -7.12 -0.26
CA GLN A 820 16.32 -5.66 -0.34
C GLN A 820 17.56 -5.10 -1.01
N ASN A 821 17.41 -3.94 -1.66
CA ASN A 821 18.55 -3.21 -2.23
C ASN A 821 18.90 -2.01 -1.35
N VAL A 822 20.20 -1.78 -1.16
CA VAL A 822 20.72 -0.60 -0.43
C VAL A 822 21.86 0.03 -1.21
N GLY A 823 21.68 1.29 -1.58
CA GLY A 823 22.70 2.07 -2.30
C GLY A 823 22.96 1.70 -3.76
N VAL A 824 22.31 0.64 -4.25
CA VAL A 824 22.37 0.19 -5.66
C VAL A 824 20.93 -0.07 -6.12
N ALA A 825 20.57 0.37 -7.33
CA ALA A 825 19.24 0.18 -7.88
C ALA A 825 18.90 -1.32 -8.05
N SER A 826 17.65 -1.70 -7.78
CA SER A 826 17.18 -3.10 -7.85
C SER A 826 17.42 -3.74 -9.21
N GLY A 827 17.18 -3.03 -10.30
CA GLY A 827 17.42 -3.52 -11.67
C GLY A 827 18.89 -3.79 -11.98
N THR A 828 19.84 -3.04 -11.38
CA THR A 828 21.27 -3.31 -11.53
C THR A 828 21.66 -4.60 -10.82
N ILE A 829 21.17 -4.82 -9.61
CA ILE A 829 21.39 -6.05 -8.86
C ILE A 829 20.80 -7.25 -9.61
N VAL A 830 19.56 -7.12 -10.09
CA VAL A 830 18.87 -8.19 -10.83
C VAL A 830 19.58 -8.54 -12.13
N SER A 831 20.11 -7.57 -12.87
CA SER A 831 20.88 -7.83 -14.09
C SER A 831 22.13 -8.66 -13.80
N GLN A 832 22.88 -8.33 -12.73
CA GLN A 832 24.04 -9.10 -12.29
C GLN A 832 23.65 -10.50 -11.76
N TRP A 833 22.49 -10.57 -11.09
CA TRP A 833 21.98 -11.84 -10.59
C TRP A 833 21.55 -12.75 -11.74
N GLN A 834 20.86 -12.21 -12.76
CA GLN A 834 20.48 -12.94 -13.96
C GLN A 834 21.69 -13.60 -14.64
N GLU A 835 22.79 -12.85 -14.83
CA GLU A 835 24.03 -13.37 -15.44
C GLU A 835 24.62 -14.57 -14.65
N LYS A 836 24.42 -14.61 -13.35
CA LYS A 836 24.87 -15.71 -12.49
C LYS A 836 23.91 -16.87 -12.50
N ILE A 837 22.60 -16.59 -12.45
CA ILE A 837 21.54 -17.61 -12.51
C ILE A 837 21.61 -18.37 -13.84
N ASP A 838 21.87 -17.70 -14.95
CA ASP A 838 21.99 -18.33 -16.29
C ASP A 838 23.14 -19.34 -16.39
N LYS A 839 24.09 -19.31 -15.45
CA LYS A 839 25.19 -20.25 -15.33
C LYS A 839 24.89 -21.46 -14.45
N LEU A 840 23.77 -21.41 -13.70
CA LEU A 840 23.35 -22.52 -12.85
C LEU A 840 22.66 -23.60 -13.67
N GLU A 841 22.92 -24.88 -13.33
CA GLU A 841 22.19 -25.99 -13.91
C GLU A 841 20.73 -25.96 -13.40
N LYS A 842 19.80 -25.81 -14.32
CA LYS A 842 18.37 -25.78 -14.02
C LYS A 842 17.84 -27.23 -14.04
N PRO A 843 17.30 -27.75 -12.90
CA PRO A 843 16.71 -29.07 -12.85
C PRO A 843 15.51 -29.20 -13.78
N THR A 844 15.22 -30.42 -14.26
CA THR A 844 14.08 -30.68 -15.14
C THR A 844 12.76 -30.35 -14.43
N GLY A 845 11.92 -29.56 -15.07
CA GLY A 845 10.62 -29.14 -14.54
C GLY A 845 10.68 -27.97 -13.54
N VAL A 846 11.87 -27.40 -13.31
CA VAL A 846 12.00 -26.14 -12.54
C VAL A 846 11.98 -24.96 -13.48
N ASP A 847 11.21 -23.93 -13.14
CA ASP A 847 11.17 -22.64 -13.82
C ASP A 847 11.32 -21.50 -12.82
N TYR A 848 11.65 -20.31 -13.29
CA TYR A 848 11.68 -19.13 -12.43
C TYR A 848 11.15 -17.88 -13.14
N ILE A 849 10.60 -16.98 -12.36
CA ILE A 849 10.09 -15.67 -12.78
C ILE A 849 10.58 -14.62 -11.80
N TRP A 850 10.83 -13.41 -12.33
CA TRP A 850 11.12 -12.26 -11.49
C TRP A 850 9.85 -11.79 -10.78
N GLY A 851 9.94 -11.56 -9.49
CA GLY A 851 8.89 -11.02 -8.65
C GLY A 851 9.29 -9.67 -8.04
N GLY A 852 8.47 -9.15 -7.13
CA GLY A 852 8.72 -7.87 -6.46
C GLY A 852 8.73 -6.69 -7.43
N ASP A 853 9.67 -5.76 -7.22
CA ASP A 853 9.79 -4.56 -8.03
C ASP A 853 10.04 -4.85 -9.52
N MET A 854 10.71 -5.95 -9.83
CA MET A 854 11.02 -6.28 -11.23
C MET A 854 9.79 -6.70 -12.02
N GLU A 855 8.83 -7.40 -11.42
CA GLU A 855 7.54 -7.71 -12.06
C GLU A 855 6.81 -6.41 -12.38
N ASN A 856 6.68 -5.54 -11.38
CA ASN A 856 6.00 -4.25 -11.50
C ASN A 856 6.71 -3.30 -12.49
N GLN A 857 8.05 -3.28 -12.46
CA GLN A 857 8.87 -2.49 -13.38
C GLN A 857 8.70 -2.94 -14.83
N SER A 858 8.80 -4.25 -15.08
CA SER A 858 8.66 -4.82 -16.43
C SER A 858 7.28 -4.52 -17.03
N GLU A 859 6.21 -4.69 -16.26
CA GLU A 859 4.85 -4.37 -16.69
C GLU A 859 4.63 -2.87 -16.88
N GLY A 860 5.08 -2.07 -15.91
CA GLY A 860 4.92 -0.62 -15.95
C GLY A 860 5.69 0.01 -17.12
N PHE A 861 6.96 -0.37 -17.30
CA PHE A 861 7.78 0.15 -18.39
C PHE A 861 7.29 -0.34 -19.75
N GLY A 862 6.79 -1.58 -19.86
CA GLY A 862 6.17 -2.11 -21.05
C GLY A 862 4.94 -1.29 -21.46
N THR A 863 4.02 -1.05 -20.52
CA THR A 863 2.81 -0.27 -20.76
C THR A 863 3.12 1.18 -21.14
N LEU A 864 4.02 1.84 -20.37
CA LEU A 864 4.44 3.22 -20.67
C LEU A 864 5.21 3.31 -21.98
N GLY A 865 6.01 2.31 -22.34
CA GLY A 865 6.73 2.24 -23.61
C GLY A 865 5.77 2.19 -24.82
N ILE A 866 4.71 1.39 -24.74
CA ILE A 866 3.68 1.34 -25.79
C ILE A 866 2.92 2.68 -25.85
N ALA A 867 2.55 3.25 -24.72
CA ALA A 867 1.87 4.55 -24.65
C ALA A 867 2.76 5.66 -25.23
N LEU A 868 4.06 5.63 -24.98
CA LEU A 868 5.07 6.56 -25.51
C LEU A 868 5.16 6.46 -27.04
N LEU A 869 5.25 5.25 -27.59
CA LEU A 869 5.25 5.02 -29.04
C LEU A 869 3.96 5.57 -29.69
N ALA A 870 2.80 5.28 -29.07
CA ALA A 870 1.53 5.82 -29.53
C ALA A 870 1.51 7.36 -29.51
N ALA A 871 2.04 7.96 -28.42
CA ALA A 871 2.15 9.40 -28.29
C ALA A 871 3.02 10.02 -29.41
N ILE A 872 4.18 9.45 -29.71
CA ILE A 872 5.08 9.91 -30.78
C ILE A 872 4.37 9.84 -32.14
N ILE A 873 3.68 8.73 -32.42
CA ILE A 873 2.93 8.56 -33.68
C ILE A 873 1.82 9.61 -33.81
N LEU A 874 1.05 9.81 -32.71
CA LEU A 874 -0.05 10.77 -32.70
C LEU A 874 0.47 12.21 -32.83
N VAL A 875 1.57 12.57 -32.16
CA VAL A 875 2.24 13.87 -32.30
C VAL A 875 2.66 14.09 -33.75
N TYR A 876 3.27 13.08 -34.39
CA TYR A 876 3.61 13.14 -35.79
C TYR A 876 2.39 13.40 -36.67
N LEU A 877 1.27 12.69 -36.48
CA LEU A 877 0.05 12.87 -37.24
C LEU A 877 -0.58 14.26 -37.05
N VAL A 878 -0.58 14.79 -35.81
CA VAL A 878 -1.06 16.17 -35.53
C VAL A 878 -0.19 17.19 -36.29
N MET A 879 1.13 17.01 -36.27
CA MET A 879 2.03 17.88 -37.00
C MET A 879 1.88 17.76 -38.53
N VAL A 880 1.65 16.54 -39.07
CA VAL A 880 1.34 16.36 -40.50
C VAL A 880 0.11 17.16 -40.87
N SER A 881 -0.94 17.12 -40.03
CA SER A 881 -2.17 17.91 -40.27
C SER A 881 -1.94 19.42 -40.18
N LEU A 882 -0.98 19.86 -39.34
CA LEU A 882 -0.64 21.27 -39.18
C LEU A 882 0.14 21.82 -40.37
N TYR A 883 1.18 21.07 -40.78
CA TYR A 883 2.11 21.53 -41.82
C TYR A 883 1.69 21.13 -43.24
N ASP A 884 0.62 20.36 -43.40
CA ASP A 884 0.21 19.76 -44.67
C ASP A 884 1.40 19.09 -45.41
N SER A 885 2.29 18.46 -44.64
CA SER A 885 3.55 17.88 -45.09
C SER A 885 3.95 16.70 -44.22
N PHE A 886 4.48 15.65 -44.83
CA PHE A 886 5.05 14.49 -44.10
C PHE A 886 6.52 14.70 -43.71
N VAL A 887 7.23 15.61 -44.37
CA VAL A 887 8.68 15.80 -44.18
C VAL A 887 8.97 16.70 -42.98
N HIS A 888 8.27 17.84 -42.88
CA HIS A 888 8.54 18.81 -41.79
C HIS A 888 8.31 18.21 -40.39
N PRO A 889 7.23 17.46 -40.11
CA PRO A 889 7.05 16.78 -38.84
C PRO A 889 8.16 15.79 -38.53
N PHE A 890 8.66 15.06 -39.52
CA PHE A 890 9.75 14.13 -39.35
C PHE A 890 11.04 14.84 -38.89
N VAL A 891 11.33 16.01 -39.46
CA VAL A 891 12.48 16.83 -39.05
C VAL A 891 12.34 17.33 -37.61
N VAL A 892 11.15 17.76 -37.22
CA VAL A 892 10.84 18.21 -35.84
C VAL A 892 11.07 17.08 -34.83
N LEU A 893 10.70 15.83 -35.18
CA LEU A 893 10.90 14.69 -34.29
C LEU A 893 12.38 14.36 -33.99
N PHE A 894 13.33 14.79 -34.83
CA PHE A 894 14.76 14.66 -34.52
C PHE A 894 15.20 15.47 -33.29
N ALA A 895 14.39 16.36 -32.78
CA ALA A 895 14.65 17.05 -31.51
C ALA A 895 14.50 16.11 -30.28
N ILE A 896 13.69 15.03 -30.41
CA ILE A 896 13.46 14.06 -29.31
C ILE A 896 14.76 13.34 -28.89
N PRO A 897 15.55 12.71 -29.79
CA PRO A 897 16.82 12.10 -29.41
C PRO A 897 17.78 13.04 -28.67
N LEU A 898 17.79 14.32 -29.03
CA LEU A 898 18.63 15.33 -28.37
C LEU A 898 18.17 15.56 -26.92
N SER A 899 16.89 15.57 -26.67
CA SER A 899 16.34 15.72 -25.31
C SER A 899 16.67 14.51 -24.42
N PHE A 900 16.67 13.31 -25.00
CA PHE A 900 17.08 12.08 -24.28
C PHE A 900 18.54 12.16 -23.79
N ILE A 901 19.44 12.68 -24.61
CA ILE A 901 20.86 12.89 -24.19
C ILE A 901 20.92 13.71 -22.90
N GLY A 902 20.19 14.84 -22.86
CA GLY A 902 20.16 15.71 -21.70
C GLY A 902 19.55 15.03 -20.46
N ALA A 903 18.43 14.31 -20.62
CA ALA A 903 17.78 13.58 -19.55
C ALA A 903 18.69 12.50 -18.95
N MET A 904 19.31 11.67 -19.80
CA MET A 904 20.20 10.59 -19.34
C MET A 904 21.45 11.13 -18.63
N LEU A 905 22.06 12.19 -19.20
CA LEU A 905 23.22 12.82 -18.56
C LEU A 905 22.84 13.45 -17.21
N ALA A 906 21.68 14.09 -17.11
CA ALA A 906 21.23 14.68 -15.85
C ALA A 906 20.98 13.60 -14.79
N LEU A 907 20.31 12.49 -15.13
CA LEU A 907 20.10 11.36 -14.23
C LEU A 907 21.43 10.78 -13.73
N ALA A 908 22.39 10.55 -14.64
CA ALA A 908 23.70 10.03 -14.27
C ALA A 908 24.48 10.98 -13.36
N LEU A 909 24.48 12.28 -13.65
CA LEU A 909 25.23 13.30 -12.87
C LEU A 909 24.61 13.52 -11.47
N THR A 910 23.31 13.31 -11.32
CA THR A 910 22.62 13.46 -10.04
C THR A 910 22.45 12.13 -9.29
N ASN A 911 23.04 11.04 -9.80
CA ASN A 911 22.90 9.68 -9.24
C ASN A 911 21.44 9.24 -9.02
N ASN A 912 20.56 9.66 -9.90
CA ASN A 912 19.16 9.23 -9.90
C ASN A 912 18.94 8.01 -10.80
N THR A 913 17.89 7.27 -10.50
CA THR A 913 17.53 6.03 -11.20
C THR A 913 16.45 6.26 -12.27
N LEU A 914 16.34 5.34 -13.21
CA LEU A 914 15.22 5.28 -14.15
C LEU A 914 14.04 4.58 -13.43
N ASN A 915 13.01 5.36 -13.08
CA ASN A 915 11.82 4.91 -12.38
C ASN A 915 10.55 5.49 -13.02
N ILE A 916 9.38 5.19 -12.49
CA ILE A 916 8.09 5.66 -13.04
C ILE A 916 8.06 7.19 -13.17
N PHE A 917 8.57 7.94 -12.19
CA PHE A 917 8.53 9.40 -12.21
C PHE A 917 9.51 9.98 -13.24
N THR A 918 10.68 9.38 -13.39
CA THR A 918 11.65 9.83 -14.40
C THR A 918 11.20 9.51 -15.82
N ILE A 919 10.52 8.37 -16.04
CA ILE A 919 9.90 8.05 -17.32
C ILE A 919 8.77 9.04 -17.63
N LEU A 920 7.93 9.38 -16.65
CA LEU A 920 6.92 10.41 -16.79
C LEU A 920 7.53 11.76 -17.18
N GLY A 921 8.66 12.13 -16.54
CA GLY A 921 9.44 13.32 -16.90
C GLY A 921 9.96 13.28 -18.34
N ILE A 922 10.43 12.13 -18.82
CA ILE A 922 10.89 11.94 -20.20
C ILE A 922 9.71 12.09 -21.20
N ILE A 923 8.55 11.50 -20.89
CA ILE A 923 7.37 11.64 -21.73
C ILE A 923 6.93 13.11 -21.83
N MET A 924 6.93 13.80 -20.71
CA MET A 924 6.66 15.23 -20.66
C MET A 924 7.66 16.04 -21.49
N LEU A 925 8.94 15.71 -21.37
CA LEU A 925 10.01 16.37 -22.13
C LEU A 925 9.78 16.26 -23.65
N ILE A 926 9.26 15.12 -24.13
CA ILE A 926 8.91 14.94 -25.55
C ILE A 926 7.85 15.97 -25.96
N GLY A 927 6.78 16.14 -25.18
CA GLY A 927 5.76 17.14 -25.44
C GLY A 927 6.31 18.57 -25.51
N LEU A 928 7.14 18.94 -24.53
CA LEU A 928 7.76 20.28 -24.45
C LEU A 928 8.75 20.55 -25.58
N VAL A 929 9.57 19.56 -25.94
CA VAL A 929 10.56 19.69 -27.02
C VAL A 929 9.87 19.81 -28.37
N CYS A 930 8.85 18.99 -28.65
CA CYS A 930 8.06 19.10 -29.87
C CYS A 930 7.34 20.46 -29.96
N LYS A 931 6.80 20.96 -28.83
CA LYS A 931 6.20 22.29 -28.76
C LYS A 931 7.18 23.39 -29.19
N ASN A 932 8.39 23.40 -28.61
CA ASN A 932 9.41 24.40 -28.91
C ASN A 932 9.89 24.28 -30.35
N ALA A 933 10.07 23.06 -30.86
CA ALA A 933 10.47 22.83 -32.24
C ALA A 933 9.38 23.27 -33.24
N ILE A 934 8.09 23.09 -32.93
CA ILE A 934 6.98 23.58 -33.74
C ILE A 934 6.96 25.11 -33.82
N MET A 935 7.25 25.80 -32.70
CA MET A 935 7.32 27.27 -32.71
C MET A 935 8.47 27.82 -33.55
N LEU A 936 9.57 27.06 -33.64
CA LEU A 936 10.75 27.47 -34.40
C LEU A 936 10.57 27.29 -35.91
N VAL A 937 9.87 26.22 -36.32
CA VAL A 937 9.57 25.90 -37.74
C VAL A 937 8.36 26.67 -38.23
#